data_f5bdbb4b0bebed7a08248354725b6013
#
_entry.id   f5bdbb4b0bebed7a08248354725b6013
#
_cell.length_a   1.000
_cell.length_b   1.000
_cell.length_c   1.000
_cell.angle_alpha   90.00
_cell.angle_beta   90.00
_cell.angle_gamma   90.00
#
_symmetry.space_group_name_H-M   'P 1'
#
loop_
_entity.id
_entity.type
_entity.pdbx_description
1 polymer ?
#
loop_
_entity_poly.entity_id
_entity_poly.type
_entity_poly.pdbx_seq_one_letter_code
_entity_poly.pdbx_strand_id
1 'polypeptide(L)'
;MLNCPLRYCNHFRRFNAVIANNGLETTFLGNSRKYNKDKGDCCKDISQTEGKRIEEWPKCDPPPPAWTANCPRDPQPPNYDPYRIKVPDVVVPPLPPSNAKPMIDCARTKGPCSVKPIPDPPPCPPPPPPPFPWNYVWSIVSFFGLMGLIYKLYLWREMQIKLGENVVKWRPRRKVKAPIHSNDLPACVQYLIIGTGAAGWAAYRAIMEHDKTAKVFFITREDCLPYIQPPMSKHMWWNPEPPDIKTLNYIEDGRRHTMYLADCKTFLDPVKFYRKKKGPAVSIATGWCVLRVDADDHVAWVKTMCGEQPIYYERCLLAPGARALNLSIFKSAPKSVRDKVCTLRTIRDLEIAYRQVKASKHVVIIGGGFLGCELAWHLGRMNKEVERHEDEEPIKIVHIFKDKGIMAGVLPEYIGEWAAEKIKREDVTVVPKTQVYDAFETPDGRLELTLSNGSSIVTDYVFVAIGTEPRVELAEPSFLELDPVNGGFLVNTELEARTHLYVAGDAASFYSQWKDTRLRLNHYGNAEEQGYVAGANMTGYWVPCNMEPHFRLTLGNSLDMEGVGEIGACMSTVGIFKPCNVDTKPQAPAAGDGDRPCYKKSEEYQNRYKRGMLFYLRDETIVGFLFWNMPPIDDRYEVATEILRARPTYKDINLIAELLGFPETKCDYLSEEQLKEPGPCIKK
;
A
#
# COMPACT_ATOMS: atom_id res chain seq x y z
N MET A 1 23.31 -7.58 -1.81
CA MET A 1 24.64 -7.00 -1.50
C MET A 1 24.39 -5.83 -0.58
N LEU A 2 24.81 -5.98 0.64
CA LEU A 2 24.65 -5.03 1.73
C LEU A 2 25.55 -3.81 1.49
N ASN A 3 24.98 -2.69 1.08
CA ASN A 3 25.62 -1.40 1.25
C ASN A 3 25.07 -0.78 2.53
N CYS A 4 25.84 -0.91 3.59
CA CYS A 4 25.66 -0.19 4.84
C CYS A 4 25.95 1.31 4.56
N PRO A 5 25.09 2.24 4.95
CA PRO A 5 25.21 3.63 4.53
C PRO A 5 26.24 4.36 5.37
N LEU A 6 27.43 4.52 4.84
CA LEU A 6 28.42 5.49 5.32
C LEU A 6 27.94 6.97 5.24
N ARG A 7 26.78 7.23 4.63
CA ARG A 7 26.12 8.55 4.55
C ARG A 7 25.47 8.98 5.87
N TYR A 8 24.96 8.04 6.66
CA TYR A 8 24.35 8.31 7.98
C TYR A 8 25.27 9.05 8.94
N CYS A 9 26.57 8.73 8.92
CA CYS A 9 27.54 9.32 9.82
C CYS A 9 27.85 10.81 9.54
N ASN A 10 27.60 11.30 8.31
CA ASN A 10 27.96 12.67 7.93
C ASN A 10 26.87 13.71 8.27
N HIS A 11 25.57 13.36 8.18
CA HIS A 11 24.49 14.25 8.59
C HIS A 11 24.43 14.40 10.11
N PHE A 12 24.55 13.29 10.83
CA PHE A 12 24.61 13.31 12.30
C PHE A 12 25.82 14.07 12.85
N ARG A 13 26.99 13.97 12.19
CA ARG A 13 28.17 14.78 12.53
C ARG A 13 27.96 16.27 12.25
N ARG A 14 27.24 16.64 11.20
CA ARG A 14 26.89 18.04 10.93
C ARG A 14 25.91 18.59 11.95
N PHE A 15 24.88 17.83 12.29
CA PHE A 15 23.91 18.21 13.32
C PHE A 15 24.58 18.41 14.68
N ASN A 16 25.38 17.47 15.16
CA ASN A 16 26.11 17.59 16.43
C ASN A 16 27.19 18.67 16.39
N ALA A 17 27.84 18.91 15.27
CA ALA A 17 28.82 19.98 15.12
C ALA A 17 28.19 21.38 15.16
N VAL A 18 26.98 21.52 14.62
CA VAL A 18 26.24 22.79 14.62
C VAL A 18 25.66 23.06 16.02
N ILE A 19 25.15 22.05 16.72
CA ILE A 19 24.70 22.18 18.11
C ILE A 19 25.87 22.55 19.03
N ALA A 20 27.01 21.91 18.87
CA ALA A 20 28.21 22.20 19.67
C ALA A 20 28.79 23.61 19.43
N ASN A 21 28.68 24.12 18.19
CA ASN A 21 29.16 25.46 17.85
C ASN A 21 28.23 26.59 18.30
N ASN A 22 26.97 26.30 18.59
CA ASN A 22 25.97 27.30 19.00
C ASN A 22 25.74 27.37 20.52
N GLY A 23 26.57 26.72 21.33
CA GLY A 23 26.53 26.84 22.79
C GLY A 23 25.31 26.23 23.47
N LEU A 24 24.61 25.32 22.81
CA LEU A 24 23.53 24.56 23.43
C LEU A 24 24.10 23.40 24.25
N GLU A 25 24.19 23.61 25.57
CA GLU A 25 24.49 22.54 26.52
C GLU A 25 23.33 21.53 26.58
N THR A 26 23.45 20.48 25.77
CA THR A 26 22.60 19.30 25.93
C THR A 26 23.23 18.40 26.97
N THR A 27 22.64 18.34 28.15
CA THR A 27 22.96 17.32 29.15
C THR A 27 22.49 15.96 28.64
N PHE A 28 23.37 15.28 27.92
CA PHE A 28 23.20 13.87 27.59
C PHE A 28 23.39 13.03 28.85
N LEU A 29 22.31 12.57 29.46
CA LEU A 29 22.33 11.41 30.34
C LEU A 29 22.45 10.16 29.47
N GLY A 30 23.62 9.96 28.91
CA GLY A 30 23.98 8.79 28.14
C GLY A 30 24.45 7.66 29.04
N ASN A 31 23.56 6.73 29.35
CA ASN A 31 23.99 5.41 29.82
C ASN A 31 24.36 4.55 28.59
N SER A 32 25.51 4.87 27.99
CA SER A 32 26.16 3.95 27.05
C SER A 32 26.97 2.94 27.85
N ARG A 33 26.43 1.76 28.11
CA ARG A 33 27.24 0.60 28.50
C ARG A 33 28.14 0.23 27.32
N LYS A 34 29.40 0.62 27.41
CA LYS A 34 30.48 0.08 26.57
C LYS A 34 30.59 -1.42 26.82
N TYR A 35 30.35 -2.22 25.83
CA TYR A 35 30.77 -3.61 25.79
C TYR A 35 32.29 -3.63 25.62
N ASN A 36 33.03 -3.82 26.73
CA ASN A 36 34.41 -4.20 26.68
C ASN A 36 34.49 -5.74 26.50
N LYS A 37 35.08 -6.16 25.39
CA LYS A 37 35.63 -7.51 25.26
C LYS A 37 36.88 -7.62 26.08
N ASP A 38 36.76 -8.14 27.27
CA ASP A 38 37.88 -8.81 27.92
C ASP A 38 37.36 -9.90 28.88
N LYS A 39 38.08 -10.99 28.79
CA LYS A 39 37.88 -12.28 29.43
C LYS A 39 38.00 -12.19 30.96
N GLY A 40 37.22 -12.98 31.64
CA GLY A 40 37.62 -13.48 32.95
C GLY A 40 36.51 -13.58 33.97
N ASP A 41 36.12 -14.80 34.22
CA ASP A 41 35.61 -15.37 35.47
C ASP A 41 34.85 -14.46 36.47
N CYS A 42 33.54 -14.67 36.53
CA CYS A 42 32.79 -14.64 37.76
C CYS A 42 31.50 -15.46 37.62
N CYS A 43 31.64 -16.76 37.69
CA CYS A 43 30.58 -17.70 38.07
C CYS A 43 30.99 -18.33 39.41
N LYS A 44 30.51 -17.77 40.52
CA LYS A 44 30.28 -18.55 41.74
C LYS A 44 29.18 -17.91 42.55
N ASP A 45 28.28 -18.80 42.95
CA ASP A 45 27.31 -18.71 44.01
C ASP A 45 26.04 -17.88 43.82
N ILE A 46 25.06 -18.48 43.14
CA ILE A 46 23.69 -18.58 43.68
C ILE A 46 23.20 -19.99 43.32
N SER A 47 23.37 -20.89 44.25
CA SER A 47 22.78 -22.23 44.25
C SER A 47 21.35 -22.14 44.73
N GLN A 48 20.49 -22.99 44.12
CA GLN A 48 19.22 -23.46 44.60
C GLN A 48 18.00 -22.54 44.50
N THR A 49 17.43 -22.52 43.30
CA THR A 49 16.01 -22.79 43.11
C THR A 49 15.87 -23.66 41.87
N GLU A 50 15.27 -24.84 42.07
CA GLU A 50 15.03 -25.81 41.03
C GLU A 50 14.19 -25.24 39.92
N GLY A 51 14.83 -24.84 38.82
CA GLY A 51 14.18 -24.58 37.56
C GLY A 51 13.76 -25.93 36.96
N LYS A 52 12.48 -26.22 36.92
CA LYS A 52 11.94 -27.27 36.06
C LYS A 52 12.45 -26.96 34.64
N ARG A 53 13.17 -27.90 34.06
CA ARG A 53 13.47 -27.91 32.64
C ARG A 53 12.15 -27.69 31.90
N ILE A 54 12.13 -26.73 31.00
CA ILE A 54 11.08 -26.61 30.00
C ILE A 54 11.16 -27.91 29.22
N GLU A 55 10.21 -28.80 29.47
CA GLU A 55 10.02 -30.02 28.70
C GLU A 55 9.86 -29.60 27.23
N GLU A 56 10.51 -30.32 26.35
CA GLU A 56 10.38 -30.16 24.90
C GLU A 56 8.87 -30.08 24.59
N TRP A 57 8.47 -29.03 23.91
CA TRP A 57 7.10 -28.85 23.43
C TRP A 57 6.65 -30.16 22.76
N PRO A 58 5.44 -30.64 23.03
CA PRO A 58 4.95 -31.85 22.41
C PRO A 58 5.05 -31.68 20.89
N LYS A 59 5.79 -32.56 20.24
CA LYS A 59 5.78 -32.68 18.78
C LYS A 59 4.34 -32.72 18.37
N CYS A 60 3.92 -31.81 17.47
CA CYS A 60 2.55 -31.73 16.99
C CYS A 60 2.11 -33.10 16.44
N ASP A 61 1.57 -33.94 17.28
CA ASP A 61 0.91 -35.15 16.86
C ASP A 61 -0.43 -34.77 16.21
N PRO A 62 -0.81 -35.44 15.12
CA PRO A 62 -2.10 -35.15 14.50
C PRO A 62 -3.22 -35.36 15.53
N PRO A 63 -4.25 -34.51 15.53
CA PRO A 63 -5.36 -34.63 16.46
C PRO A 63 -6.00 -36.03 16.36
N PRO A 64 -6.52 -36.56 17.44
CA PRO A 64 -7.10 -37.88 17.45
C PRO A 64 -8.24 -38.01 16.43
N PRO A 65 -8.40 -39.17 15.78
CA PRO A 65 -9.30 -39.37 14.62
C PRO A 65 -10.81 -39.20 14.91
N ALA A 66 -11.18 -38.88 16.12
CA ALA A 66 -12.60 -38.72 16.51
C ALA A 66 -13.32 -37.51 15.89
N TRP A 67 -12.60 -36.57 15.28
CA TRP A 67 -13.16 -35.34 14.72
C TRP A 67 -13.79 -35.48 13.34
N THR A 68 -13.51 -36.55 12.63
CA THR A 68 -13.86 -36.67 11.20
C THR A 68 -15.09 -37.54 10.92
N ALA A 69 -15.60 -38.24 11.94
CA ALA A 69 -16.59 -39.31 11.69
C ALA A 69 -18.03 -38.80 11.41
N ASN A 70 -18.42 -37.60 11.88
CA ASN A 70 -19.82 -37.14 11.82
C ASN A 70 -20.05 -35.79 11.13
N CYS A 71 -19.04 -35.18 10.52
CA CYS A 71 -19.25 -33.92 9.82
C CYS A 71 -19.65 -34.18 8.36
N PRO A 72 -20.80 -33.72 7.88
CA PRO A 72 -21.16 -33.83 6.46
C PRO A 72 -20.10 -33.12 5.62
N ARG A 73 -19.61 -33.78 4.58
CA ARG A 73 -18.69 -33.15 3.62
C ARG A 73 -19.36 -31.95 2.98
N ASP A 74 -18.64 -30.86 2.81
CA ASP A 74 -19.11 -29.73 2.03
C ASP A 74 -19.61 -30.24 0.67
N PRO A 75 -20.78 -29.82 0.20
CA PRO A 75 -21.33 -30.32 -1.06
C PRO A 75 -20.35 -30.02 -2.18
N GLN A 76 -19.89 -31.06 -2.86
CA GLN A 76 -19.04 -30.93 -4.03
C GLN A 76 -19.83 -30.29 -5.16
N PRO A 77 -19.24 -29.37 -5.92
CA PRO A 77 -19.87 -28.91 -7.14
C PRO A 77 -20.03 -30.11 -8.09
N PRO A 78 -21.16 -30.22 -8.78
CA PRO A 78 -21.41 -31.33 -9.72
C PRO A 78 -20.31 -31.32 -10.80
N ASN A 79 -19.63 -32.47 -10.98
CA ASN A 79 -18.60 -32.74 -12.00
C ASN A 79 -17.14 -32.32 -11.69
N TYR A 80 -16.71 -32.26 -10.42
CA TYR A 80 -15.30 -32.08 -10.14
C TYR A 80 -14.60 -33.44 -9.91
N ASP A 81 -13.80 -33.89 -10.91
CA ASP A 81 -12.86 -35.00 -10.79
C ASP A 81 -11.42 -34.45 -10.74
N PRO A 82 -10.73 -34.48 -9.59
CA PRO A 82 -9.39 -33.91 -9.46
C PRO A 82 -8.29 -34.69 -10.20
N TYR A 83 -8.58 -35.84 -10.77
CA TYR A 83 -7.59 -36.72 -11.43
C TYR A 83 -7.82 -36.89 -12.93
N ARG A 84 -8.85 -36.31 -13.51
CA ARG A 84 -9.06 -36.36 -14.98
C ARG A 84 -8.33 -35.21 -15.67
N ILE A 85 -7.05 -35.38 -15.88
CA ILE A 85 -6.34 -34.67 -16.95
C ILE A 85 -6.72 -35.41 -18.25
N LYS A 86 -7.65 -34.88 -19.02
CA LYS A 86 -7.78 -35.28 -20.43
C LYS A 86 -6.55 -34.82 -21.17
N VAL A 87 -5.67 -35.73 -21.44
CA VAL A 87 -4.63 -35.58 -22.47
C VAL A 87 -5.38 -35.60 -23.81
N PRO A 88 -5.28 -34.59 -24.66
CA PRO A 88 -5.87 -34.66 -26.00
C PRO A 88 -5.08 -35.74 -26.76
N ASP A 89 -5.83 -36.65 -27.38
CA ASP A 89 -5.30 -37.67 -28.30
C ASP A 89 -4.51 -36.98 -29.41
N VAL A 90 -3.21 -37.17 -29.41
CA VAL A 90 -2.34 -36.75 -30.52
C VAL A 90 -2.53 -37.77 -31.61
N VAL A 91 -3.30 -37.42 -32.64
CA VAL A 91 -3.38 -38.16 -33.87
C VAL A 91 -2.02 -38.03 -34.58
N VAL A 92 -1.24 -39.08 -34.55
CA VAL A 92 0.00 -39.20 -35.33
C VAL A 92 -0.40 -39.55 -36.77
N PRO A 93 -0.07 -38.76 -37.78
CA PRO A 93 -0.28 -39.14 -39.18
C PRO A 93 0.67 -40.29 -39.60
N PRO A 94 0.24 -41.26 -40.44
CA PRO A 94 1.07 -42.39 -40.87
C PRO A 94 2.22 -41.91 -41.76
N LEU A 95 3.38 -42.52 -41.56
CA LEU A 95 4.58 -42.34 -42.39
C LEU A 95 4.38 -42.87 -43.80
N PRO A 96 4.85 -42.18 -44.88
CA PRO A 96 4.77 -42.66 -46.23
C PRO A 96 5.76 -43.81 -46.47
N PRO A 97 5.44 -44.76 -47.37
CA PRO A 97 6.27 -45.96 -47.63
C PRO A 97 7.55 -45.59 -48.36
N SER A 98 8.64 -46.23 -47.96
CA SER A 98 9.94 -46.14 -48.60
C SER A 98 9.94 -46.93 -49.93
N ASN A 99 10.15 -46.26 -51.03
CA ASN A 99 10.44 -46.88 -52.32
C ASN A 99 11.93 -46.75 -52.61
N ALA A 100 12.66 -47.82 -52.39
CA ALA A 100 14.01 -48.00 -52.90
C ALA A 100 13.95 -48.36 -54.38
N LYS A 101 14.68 -47.67 -55.23
CA LYS A 101 14.89 -48.01 -56.64
C LYS A 101 16.21 -48.78 -56.78
N PRO A 102 16.25 -49.85 -57.64
CA PRO A 102 17.48 -50.58 -57.90
C PRO A 102 18.34 -49.88 -58.94
N MET A 103 19.63 -49.97 -58.75
CA MET A 103 20.67 -49.61 -59.72
C MET A 103 20.60 -50.56 -60.93
N ILE A 104 20.74 -50.01 -62.15
CA ILE A 104 20.94 -50.76 -63.38
C ILE A 104 22.31 -50.44 -63.90
N ASP A 105 23.12 -51.54 -64.06
CA ASP A 105 24.41 -51.59 -64.72
C ASP A 105 24.26 -51.45 -66.23
N CYS A 106 25.13 -50.67 -66.87
CA CYS A 106 25.32 -50.66 -68.32
C CYS A 106 26.68 -51.18 -68.71
N ALA A 107 26.69 -52.33 -69.24
CA ALA A 107 27.88 -52.87 -69.91
C ALA A 107 27.65 -53.09 -71.41
N ARG A 108 28.60 -52.58 -72.23
CA ARG A 108 29.10 -53.02 -73.55
C ARG A 108 28.11 -53.19 -74.70
N THR A 109 28.38 -52.47 -75.79
CA THR A 109 28.71 -53.16 -77.08
C THR A 109 29.50 -52.19 -77.99
N LYS A 110 30.47 -52.83 -78.73
CA LYS A 110 31.44 -52.28 -79.74
C LYS A 110 30.81 -52.26 -81.13
N GLY A 111 31.28 -51.33 -81.98
CA GLY A 111 31.22 -51.49 -83.44
C GLY A 111 31.55 -50.20 -84.18
N PRO A 112 32.34 -50.21 -85.24
CA PRO A 112 32.95 -49.02 -85.89
C PRO A 112 32.12 -48.55 -87.11
N CYS A 113 32.06 -47.25 -87.39
CA CYS A 113 31.70 -46.70 -88.67
C CYS A 113 32.29 -45.33 -88.98
N SER A 114 32.91 -45.31 -90.08
CA SER A 114 33.31 -44.33 -91.08
C SER A 114 32.98 -42.83 -90.90
N VAL A 115 34.01 -42.03 -91.08
CA VAL A 115 34.09 -40.57 -91.07
C VAL A 115 33.61 -39.99 -92.41
N LYS A 116 32.73 -39.01 -92.39
CA LYS A 116 32.60 -37.98 -93.40
C LYS A 116 32.89 -36.60 -92.79
N PRO A 117 33.59 -35.67 -93.48
CA PRO A 117 33.94 -34.39 -92.91
C PRO A 117 32.70 -33.49 -92.77
N ILE A 118 32.54 -32.92 -91.61
CA ILE A 118 31.48 -31.97 -91.25
C ILE A 118 32.06 -30.57 -91.48
N PRO A 119 31.27 -29.61 -92.11
CA PRO A 119 31.67 -28.23 -92.24
C PRO A 119 31.75 -27.51 -90.88
N ASP A 120 32.62 -26.50 -90.82
CA ASP A 120 32.93 -25.73 -89.61
C ASP A 120 31.64 -25.18 -89.01
N PRO A 121 31.50 -25.29 -87.68
CA PRO A 121 30.35 -24.78 -86.94
C PRO A 121 30.39 -23.22 -86.95
N PRO A 122 29.21 -22.56 -87.00
CA PRO A 122 29.10 -21.11 -86.87
C PRO A 122 29.66 -20.65 -85.48
N PRO A 123 30.21 -19.42 -85.39
CA PRO A 123 30.78 -18.94 -84.17
C PRO A 123 29.71 -18.96 -83.01
N CYS A 124 30.14 -19.43 -81.86
CA CYS A 124 29.30 -19.54 -80.67
C CYS A 124 28.74 -18.18 -80.27
N PRO A 125 27.44 -18.09 -79.98
CA PRO A 125 26.88 -16.88 -79.42
C PRO A 125 27.56 -16.54 -78.07
N PRO A 126 27.75 -15.26 -77.71
CA PRO A 126 28.38 -14.88 -76.48
C PRO A 126 27.66 -15.53 -75.27
N PRO A 127 28.35 -15.94 -74.24
CA PRO A 127 27.77 -16.56 -73.08
C PRO A 127 26.69 -15.63 -72.47
N PRO A 128 25.57 -16.18 -71.99
CA PRO A 128 24.54 -15.38 -71.36
C PRO A 128 25.13 -14.66 -70.14
N PRO A 129 24.75 -13.43 -69.83
CA PRO A 129 25.20 -12.73 -68.65
C PRO A 129 24.98 -13.60 -67.42
N PRO A 130 25.92 -13.58 -66.42
CA PRO A 130 25.75 -14.38 -65.23
C PRO A 130 24.41 -14.06 -64.56
N PRO A 131 23.69 -15.05 -64.04
CA PRO A 131 22.42 -14.82 -63.40
C PRO A 131 22.59 -13.82 -62.25
N PHE A 132 21.72 -12.84 -62.18
CA PHE A 132 21.73 -11.84 -61.16
C PHE A 132 21.72 -12.53 -59.77
N PRO A 133 22.63 -12.16 -58.83
CA PRO A 133 22.82 -12.91 -57.62
C PRO A 133 21.70 -12.66 -56.60
N TRP A 134 20.51 -13.13 -56.86
CA TRP A 134 19.33 -13.00 -56.03
C TRP A 134 19.55 -13.52 -54.61
N ASN A 135 20.43 -14.50 -54.43
CA ASN A 135 20.77 -15.01 -53.10
C ASN A 135 21.38 -13.94 -52.17
N TYR A 136 22.20 -13.04 -52.74
CA TYR A 136 22.75 -11.90 -51.98
C TYR A 136 21.67 -10.88 -51.64
N VAL A 137 20.75 -10.62 -52.54
CA VAL A 137 19.63 -9.70 -52.30
C VAL A 137 18.75 -10.22 -51.20
N TRP A 138 18.37 -11.49 -51.24
CA TRP A 138 17.57 -12.11 -50.20
C TRP A 138 18.33 -12.19 -48.86
N SER A 139 19.64 -12.41 -48.87
CA SER A 139 20.46 -12.38 -47.66
C SER A 139 20.48 -10.99 -47.03
N ILE A 140 20.60 -9.94 -47.83
CA ILE A 140 20.59 -8.53 -47.38
C ILE A 140 19.19 -8.18 -46.82
N VAL A 141 18.13 -8.52 -47.52
CA VAL A 141 16.74 -8.29 -47.06
C VAL A 141 16.46 -9.01 -45.75
N SER A 142 16.91 -10.28 -45.66
CA SER A 142 16.77 -11.09 -44.42
C SER A 142 17.56 -10.51 -43.26
N PHE A 143 18.78 -10.02 -43.54
CA PHE A 143 19.61 -9.35 -42.52
C PHE A 143 18.94 -8.10 -41.96
N PHE A 144 18.45 -7.21 -42.83
CA PHE A 144 17.76 -5.99 -42.40
C PHE A 144 16.43 -6.32 -41.73
N GLY A 145 15.72 -7.35 -42.19
CA GLY A 145 14.51 -7.84 -41.53
C GLY A 145 14.78 -8.34 -40.12
N LEU A 146 15.85 -9.12 -39.94
CA LEU A 146 16.29 -9.61 -38.63
C LEU A 146 16.75 -8.47 -37.71
N MET A 147 17.51 -7.51 -38.26
CA MET A 147 17.92 -6.31 -37.49
C MET A 147 16.71 -5.49 -37.06
N GLY A 148 15.73 -5.31 -37.94
CA GLY A 148 14.48 -4.63 -37.61
C GLY A 148 13.68 -5.37 -36.50
N LEU A 149 13.66 -6.70 -36.54
CA LEU A 149 13.04 -7.51 -35.50
C LEU A 149 13.79 -7.38 -34.16
N ILE A 150 15.11 -7.47 -34.18
CA ILE A 150 15.95 -7.29 -32.98
C ILE A 150 15.75 -5.90 -32.39
N TYR A 151 15.69 -4.85 -33.22
CA TYR A 151 15.45 -3.48 -32.78
C TYR A 151 14.04 -3.34 -32.17
N LYS A 152 13.00 -3.94 -32.78
CA LYS A 152 11.66 -3.96 -32.19
C LYS A 152 11.61 -4.71 -30.86
N LEU A 153 12.32 -5.83 -30.74
CA LEU A 153 12.44 -6.58 -29.49
C LEU A 153 13.21 -5.77 -28.42
N TYR A 154 14.24 -5.04 -28.83
CA TYR A 154 14.97 -4.13 -27.95
C TYR A 154 14.07 -3.01 -27.43
N LEU A 155 13.35 -2.31 -28.32
CA LEU A 155 12.39 -1.26 -27.93
C LEU A 155 11.27 -1.82 -27.05
N TRP A 156 10.74 -3.00 -27.39
CA TRP A 156 9.73 -3.66 -26.58
C TRP A 156 10.27 -4.00 -25.17
N ARG A 157 11.49 -4.52 -25.09
CA ARG A 157 12.17 -4.80 -23.82
C ARG A 157 12.41 -3.54 -23.02
N GLU A 158 12.89 -2.48 -23.65
CA GLU A 158 13.12 -1.18 -23.00
C GLU A 158 11.80 -0.58 -22.48
N MET A 159 10.72 -0.70 -23.25
CA MET A 159 9.38 -0.31 -22.83
C MET A 159 8.90 -1.16 -21.64
N GLN A 160 9.15 -2.46 -21.62
CA GLN A 160 8.82 -3.32 -20.46
C GLN A 160 9.65 -2.96 -19.23
N ILE A 161 10.91 -2.58 -19.38
CA ILE A 161 11.76 -2.11 -18.27
C ILE A 161 11.24 -0.77 -17.74
N LYS A 162 10.90 0.17 -18.63
CA LYS A 162 10.29 1.46 -18.24
C LYS A 162 8.93 1.31 -17.58
N LEU A 163 8.13 0.33 -18.00
CA LEU A 163 6.83 0.01 -17.40
C LEU A 163 6.93 -0.80 -16.10
N GLY A 164 8.15 -1.18 -15.67
CA GLY A 164 8.41 -2.01 -14.50
C GLY A 164 8.22 -3.50 -14.80
N GLU A 165 9.33 -4.22 -14.96
CA GLU A 165 9.35 -5.69 -15.19
C GLU A 165 8.76 -6.51 -14.03
N ASN A 166 8.44 -5.87 -12.90
CA ASN A 166 7.87 -6.52 -11.73
C ASN A 166 6.33 -6.53 -11.71
N VAL A 167 5.67 -6.35 -12.85
CA VAL A 167 4.24 -6.62 -12.92
C VAL A 167 4.03 -8.11 -12.71
N VAL A 168 3.66 -8.45 -11.52
CA VAL A 168 3.17 -9.79 -11.21
C VAL A 168 2.01 -10.07 -12.17
N LYS A 169 2.21 -10.98 -13.16
CA LYS A 169 1.14 -11.43 -14.06
C LYS A 169 0.07 -12.09 -13.21
N TRP A 170 -0.89 -11.30 -12.80
CA TRP A 170 -1.88 -11.71 -11.85
C TRP A 170 -3.00 -12.52 -12.51
N ARG A 171 -3.44 -13.59 -11.82
CA ARG A 171 -4.59 -14.37 -12.22
C ARG A 171 -5.86 -13.78 -11.61
N PRO A 172 -7.02 -13.98 -12.24
CA PRO A 172 -8.29 -13.52 -11.69
C PRO A 172 -8.43 -13.92 -10.23
N ARG A 173 -8.99 -13.02 -9.45
CA ARG A 173 -9.27 -13.16 -8.04
C ARG A 173 -10.10 -14.42 -7.78
N ARG A 174 -9.69 -15.23 -6.81
CA ARG A 174 -10.51 -16.34 -6.33
C ARG A 174 -11.67 -15.77 -5.51
N LYS A 175 -12.90 -16.10 -5.92
CA LYS A 175 -14.12 -15.75 -5.17
C LYS A 175 -14.51 -16.80 -4.13
N VAL A 176 -13.74 -17.84 -3.98
CA VAL A 176 -14.02 -19.00 -3.14
C VAL A 176 -12.96 -19.09 -2.06
N LYS A 177 -13.35 -19.49 -0.84
CA LYS A 177 -12.41 -19.80 0.23
C LYS A 177 -11.29 -20.70 -0.25
N ALA A 178 -10.05 -20.38 0.12
CA ALA A 178 -8.91 -21.23 -0.15
C ALA A 178 -8.12 -21.42 1.16
N PRO A 179 -7.99 -22.63 1.66
CA PRO A 179 -8.46 -23.92 1.13
C PRO A 179 -9.99 -24.01 1.05
N ILE A 180 -10.52 -24.94 0.25
CA ILE A 180 -11.97 -25.13 0.08
C ILE A 180 -12.54 -25.84 1.32
N HIS A 181 -11.83 -26.84 1.84
CA HIS A 181 -12.27 -27.65 2.95
C HIS A 181 -11.50 -27.29 4.24
N SER A 182 -12.19 -27.33 5.37
CA SER A 182 -11.59 -27.07 6.69
C SER A 182 -10.51 -28.10 7.04
N ASN A 183 -10.65 -29.36 6.58
CA ASN A 183 -9.66 -30.43 6.79
C ASN A 183 -8.30 -30.13 6.13
N ASP A 184 -8.23 -29.19 5.19
CA ASP A 184 -6.99 -28.78 4.56
C ASP A 184 -6.25 -27.69 5.37
N LEU A 185 -6.87 -27.15 6.42
CA LEU A 185 -6.20 -26.23 7.33
C LEU A 185 -5.16 -26.99 8.16
N PRO A 186 -3.97 -26.41 8.41
CA PRO A 186 -2.96 -27.06 9.24
C PRO A 186 -3.43 -27.16 10.70
N ALA A 187 -3.12 -28.28 11.34
CA ALA A 187 -3.44 -28.44 12.76
C ALA A 187 -2.53 -27.58 13.64
N CYS A 188 -1.26 -27.38 13.24
CA CYS A 188 -0.33 -26.53 13.95
C CYS A 188 0.64 -25.82 13.00
N VAL A 189 1.09 -24.62 13.40
CA VAL A 189 1.99 -23.77 12.62
C VAL A 189 3.00 -23.09 13.51
N GLN A 190 4.16 -22.77 12.98
CA GLN A 190 5.19 -22.04 13.71
C GLN A 190 4.79 -20.58 13.90
N TYR A 191 4.52 -19.87 12.81
CA TYR A 191 4.07 -18.48 12.82
C TYR A 191 2.68 -18.38 12.22
N LEU A 192 1.72 -17.95 13.02
CA LEU A 192 0.35 -17.66 12.58
C LEU A 192 0.16 -16.15 12.44
N ILE A 193 -0.32 -15.69 11.28
CA ILE A 193 -0.66 -14.29 11.06
C ILE A 193 -2.14 -14.17 10.71
N ILE A 194 -2.90 -13.47 11.54
CA ILE A 194 -4.33 -13.23 11.36
C ILE A 194 -4.54 -11.83 10.76
N GLY A 195 -4.76 -11.79 9.45
CA GLY A 195 -4.86 -10.58 8.64
C GLY A 195 -3.70 -10.43 7.67
N THR A 196 -4.00 -9.96 6.45
CA THR A 196 -3.05 -9.86 5.32
C THR A 196 -2.84 -8.42 4.85
N GLY A 197 -3.19 -7.44 5.69
CA GLY A 197 -2.95 -6.03 5.43
C GLY A 197 -1.46 -5.64 5.60
N ALA A 198 -1.17 -4.34 5.61
CA ALA A 198 0.17 -3.80 5.72
C ALA A 198 0.98 -4.41 6.88
N ALA A 199 0.41 -4.44 8.09
CA ALA A 199 1.08 -4.99 9.27
C ALA A 199 1.38 -6.49 9.14
N GLY A 200 0.38 -7.30 8.72
CA GLY A 200 0.59 -8.74 8.55
C GLY A 200 1.63 -9.07 7.48
N TRP A 201 1.64 -8.33 6.37
CA TRP A 201 2.62 -8.52 5.31
C TRP A 201 4.03 -8.09 5.73
N ALA A 202 4.16 -6.96 6.42
CA ALA A 202 5.44 -6.48 6.94
C ALA A 202 6.01 -7.44 7.99
N ALA A 203 5.18 -7.99 8.88
CA ALA A 203 5.59 -9.02 9.83
C ALA A 203 6.12 -10.28 9.12
N TYR A 204 5.43 -10.74 8.08
CA TYR A 204 5.93 -11.84 7.26
C TYR A 204 7.31 -11.55 6.67
N ARG A 205 7.53 -10.35 6.12
CA ARG A 205 8.85 -9.96 5.59
C ARG A 205 9.93 -10.02 6.66
N ALA A 206 9.68 -9.45 7.84
CA ALA A 206 10.59 -9.47 8.96
C ALA A 206 10.90 -10.91 9.44
N ILE A 207 9.87 -11.76 9.60
CA ILE A 207 10.06 -13.17 9.97
C ILE A 207 10.95 -13.88 8.95
N MET A 208 10.71 -13.71 7.64
CA MET A 208 11.49 -14.36 6.59
C MET A 208 12.94 -13.82 6.48
N GLU A 209 13.14 -12.58 6.91
CA GLU A 209 14.47 -11.97 6.97
C GLU A 209 15.30 -12.56 8.12
N HIS A 210 14.70 -12.71 9.29
CA HIS A 210 15.37 -13.13 10.51
C HIS A 210 15.40 -14.65 10.71
N ASP A 211 14.36 -15.39 10.29
CA ASP A 211 14.30 -16.84 10.37
C ASP A 211 14.25 -17.47 8.97
N LYS A 212 15.41 -18.00 8.50
CA LYS A 212 15.53 -18.64 7.18
C LYS A 212 14.85 -20.01 7.08
N THR A 213 14.31 -20.51 8.18
CA THR A 213 13.55 -21.78 8.26
C THR A 213 12.08 -21.60 8.49
N ALA A 214 11.63 -20.35 8.65
CA ALA A 214 10.28 -19.96 9.05
C ALA A 214 9.18 -20.64 8.24
N LYS A 215 8.15 -21.07 8.95
CA LYS A 215 6.91 -21.58 8.39
C LYS A 215 5.77 -20.63 8.80
N VAL A 216 5.36 -19.77 7.86
CA VAL A 216 4.36 -18.74 8.10
C VAL A 216 3.03 -19.13 7.48
N PHE A 217 1.96 -19.09 8.27
CA PHE A 217 0.60 -19.35 7.81
C PHE A 217 -0.29 -18.12 8.03
N PHE A 218 -0.88 -17.64 6.94
CA PHE A 218 -1.83 -16.54 7.00
C PHE A 218 -3.27 -17.04 7.05
N ILE A 219 -4.10 -16.37 7.85
CA ILE A 219 -5.56 -16.49 7.78
C ILE A 219 -6.14 -15.11 7.54
N THR A 220 -7.00 -14.99 6.55
CA THR A 220 -7.71 -13.74 6.26
C THR A 220 -9.17 -13.99 5.94
N ARG A 221 -10.05 -13.10 6.42
CA ARG A 221 -11.47 -13.10 6.12
C ARG A 221 -11.76 -12.67 4.66
N GLU A 222 -10.85 -11.91 4.06
CA GLU A 222 -10.97 -11.50 2.67
C GLU A 222 -10.65 -12.68 1.72
N ASP A 223 -11.31 -12.72 0.59
CA ASP A 223 -11.17 -13.76 -0.43
C ASP A 223 -10.07 -13.44 -1.47
N CYS A 224 -9.09 -12.63 -1.09
CA CYS A 224 -8.01 -12.16 -1.95
C CYS A 224 -6.62 -12.31 -1.31
N LEU A 225 -5.59 -12.22 -2.15
CA LEU A 225 -4.19 -12.21 -1.73
C LEU A 225 -3.83 -10.89 -1.03
N PRO A 226 -2.71 -10.84 -0.27
CA PRO A 226 -2.23 -9.60 0.34
C PRO A 226 -2.06 -8.47 -0.68
N TYR A 227 -2.51 -7.27 -0.34
CA TYR A 227 -2.49 -6.11 -1.22
C TYR A 227 -2.22 -4.80 -0.47
N ILE A 228 -1.77 -3.78 -1.20
CA ILE A 228 -1.61 -2.41 -0.71
C ILE A 228 -2.90 -1.62 -0.85
N GLN A 229 -3.25 -0.83 0.16
CA GLN A 229 -4.48 -0.04 0.18
C GLN A 229 -4.36 1.37 -0.45
N PRO A 230 -3.22 2.09 -0.34
CA PRO A 230 -3.11 3.48 -0.80
C PRO A 230 -3.58 3.74 -2.24
N PRO A 231 -3.36 2.87 -3.24
CA PRO A 231 -3.84 3.12 -4.60
C PRO A 231 -5.37 3.17 -4.73
N MET A 232 -6.13 2.62 -3.77
CA MET A 232 -7.60 2.56 -3.83
C MET A 232 -8.27 3.92 -3.83
N SER A 233 -7.65 4.93 -3.21
CA SER A 233 -8.13 6.32 -3.19
C SER A 233 -7.47 7.21 -4.24
N LYS A 234 -6.48 6.70 -4.98
CA LYS A 234 -5.59 7.45 -5.88
C LYS A 234 -5.59 6.85 -7.29
N HIS A 235 -4.53 6.12 -7.62
CA HIS A 235 -4.22 5.60 -8.97
C HIS A 235 -5.29 4.69 -9.56
N MET A 236 -6.14 4.08 -8.75
CA MET A 236 -7.26 3.26 -9.22
C MET A 236 -8.45 4.08 -9.75
N TRP A 237 -8.44 5.41 -9.60
CA TRP A 237 -9.45 6.30 -10.16
C TRP A 237 -8.93 7.09 -11.34
N TRP A 238 -7.76 7.69 -11.20
CA TRP A 238 -7.10 8.45 -12.25
C TRP A 238 -5.65 8.06 -12.37
N ASN A 239 -5.24 7.86 -13.62
CA ASN A 239 -3.88 7.56 -14.04
C ASN A 239 -3.76 7.99 -15.51
N PRO A 240 -2.57 8.38 -16.02
CA PRO A 240 -2.36 8.65 -17.44
C PRO A 240 -2.83 7.53 -18.36
N GLU A 241 -2.73 6.27 -17.91
CA GLU A 241 -3.44 5.15 -18.53
C GLU A 241 -4.57 4.67 -17.61
N PRO A 242 -5.75 4.29 -18.14
CA PRO A 242 -6.85 3.77 -17.31
C PRO A 242 -6.41 2.56 -16.48
N PRO A 243 -6.70 2.52 -15.18
CA PRO A 243 -6.37 1.39 -14.34
C PRO A 243 -7.19 0.16 -14.74
N ASP A 244 -6.60 -1.01 -14.64
CA ASP A 244 -7.32 -2.27 -14.84
C ASP A 244 -7.89 -2.80 -13.52
N ILE A 245 -9.16 -2.53 -13.29
CA ILE A 245 -9.88 -2.97 -12.08
C ILE A 245 -9.95 -4.50 -11.96
N LYS A 246 -9.88 -5.24 -13.06
CA LYS A 246 -9.94 -6.71 -13.02
C LYS A 246 -8.61 -7.31 -12.52
N THR A 247 -7.50 -6.71 -12.93
CA THR A 247 -6.16 -7.16 -12.54
C THR A 247 -5.56 -6.32 -11.41
N LEU A 248 -6.17 -5.17 -11.07
CA LEU A 248 -5.71 -4.20 -10.08
C LEU A 248 -4.31 -3.65 -10.41
N ASN A 249 -4.05 -3.47 -11.70
CA ASN A 249 -2.84 -2.84 -12.19
C ASN A 249 -3.06 -1.36 -12.44
N TYR A 250 -2.03 -0.56 -12.17
CA TYR A 250 -2.02 0.88 -12.38
C TYR A 250 -0.62 1.35 -12.78
N ILE A 251 -0.50 2.59 -13.22
CA ILE A 251 0.79 3.23 -13.54
C ILE A 251 1.09 4.29 -12.48
N GLU A 252 2.31 4.31 -12.00
CA GLU A 252 2.86 5.33 -11.10
C GLU A 252 4.28 5.65 -11.56
N ASP A 253 4.61 6.93 -11.70
CA ASP A 253 5.90 7.40 -12.21
C ASP A 253 6.34 6.75 -13.55
N GLY A 254 5.37 6.50 -14.43
CA GLY A 254 5.60 5.84 -15.73
C GLY A 254 5.92 4.34 -15.64
N ARG A 255 5.78 3.73 -14.47
CA ARG A 255 5.98 2.30 -14.25
C ARG A 255 4.66 1.61 -13.95
N ARG A 256 4.54 0.39 -14.43
CA ARG A 256 3.36 -0.43 -14.16
C ARG A 256 3.51 -1.14 -12.81
N HIS A 257 2.52 -0.95 -11.95
CA HIS A 257 2.41 -1.56 -10.63
C HIS A 257 1.16 -2.42 -10.53
N THR A 258 1.12 -3.27 -9.52
CA THR A 258 -0.10 -3.99 -9.11
C THR A 258 -0.36 -3.72 -7.63
N MET A 259 -1.62 -3.72 -7.24
CA MET A 259 -1.97 -3.63 -5.82
C MET A 259 -1.55 -4.87 -5.03
N TYR A 260 -1.38 -6.03 -5.68
CA TYR A 260 -1.00 -7.25 -4.97
C TYR A 260 0.47 -7.24 -4.56
N LEU A 261 0.73 -7.61 -3.30
CA LEU A 261 2.06 -7.66 -2.70
C LEU A 261 2.83 -8.93 -3.09
N ALA A 262 2.12 -9.97 -3.52
CA ALA A 262 2.73 -11.23 -3.94
C ALA A 262 1.91 -11.96 -5.01
N ASP A 263 2.60 -12.77 -5.83
CA ASP A 263 1.96 -13.72 -6.75
C ASP A 263 1.34 -14.89 -5.96
N CYS A 264 0.27 -15.46 -6.50
CA CYS A 264 -0.35 -16.68 -5.97
C CYS A 264 0.63 -17.85 -5.87
N LYS A 265 1.69 -17.88 -6.68
CA LYS A 265 2.75 -18.90 -6.63
C LYS A 265 3.65 -18.81 -5.39
N THR A 266 3.68 -17.66 -4.72
CA THR A 266 4.42 -17.46 -3.47
C THR A 266 3.86 -18.35 -2.37
N PHE A 267 2.56 -18.58 -2.38
CA PHE A 267 1.86 -19.33 -1.33
C PHE A 267 1.75 -20.81 -1.73
N LEU A 268 2.27 -21.67 -0.87
CA LEU A 268 2.08 -23.10 -1.01
C LEU A 268 0.62 -23.45 -0.69
N ASP A 269 0.12 -24.47 -1.35
CA ASP A 269 -1.09 -25.14 -0.92
C ASP A 269 -0.95 -25.63 0.54
N PRO A 270 -1.96 -25.49 1.42
CA PRO A 270 -1.82 -25.87 2.83
C PRO A 270 -1.34 -27.28 3.08
N VAL A 271 -1.75 -28.26 2.25
CA VAL A 271 -1.28 -29.65 2.37
C VAL A 271 0.20 -29.75 2.02
N LYS A 272 0.65 -29.03 0.98
CA LYS A 272 2.08 -28.99 0.60
C LYS A 272 2.90 -28.24 1.64
N PHE A 273 2.35 -27.17 2.21
CA PHE A 273 2.95 -26.40 3.30
C PHE A 273 3.23 -27.31 4.51
N TYR A 274 2.26 -28.07 4.96
CA TYR A 274 2.41 -29.01 6.07
C TYR A 274 3.47 -30.10 5.82
N ARG A 275 3.50 -30.65 4.59
CA ARG A 275 4.44 -31.71 4.20
C ARG A 275 5.87 -31.21 3.96
N LYS A 276 6.10 -29.91 3.87
CA LYS A 276 7.44 -29.36 3.61
C LYS A 276 8.32 -29.47 4.85
N LYS A 277 9.29 -30.38 4.84
CA LYS A 277 10.15 -30.67 6.01
C LYS A 277 11.33 -29.72 6.15
N LYS A 278 11.84 -29.12 5.06
CA LYS A 278 13.07 -28.28 5.07
C LYS A 278 12.85 -26.95 4.39
N GLY A 279 13.49 -25.88 4.93
CA GLY A 279 13.51 -24.54 4.41
C GLY A 279 12.21 -23.75 4.63
N PRO A 280 12.23 -22.46 4.28
CA PRO A 280 11.12 -21.56 4.55
C PRO A 280 9.87 -21.94 3.76
N ALA A 281 8.71 -21.68 4.34
CA ALA A 281 7.42 -21.93 3.70
C ALA A 281 6.41 -20.87 4.08
N VAL A 282 5.56 -20.49 3.13
CA VAL A 282 4.41 -19.63 3.40
C VAL A 282 3.16 -20.22 2.75
N SER A 283 2.05 -20.13 3.46
CA SER A 283 0.74 -20.51 2.95
C SER A 283 -0.32 -19.52 3.44
N ILE A 284 -1.48 -19.52 2.80
CA ILE A 284 -2.57 -18.59 3.10
C ILE A 284 -3.92 -19.27 3.02
N ALA A 285 -4.76 -19.02 4.01
CA ALA A 285 -6.19 -19.36 4.00
C ALA A 285 -7.00 -18.07 3.80
N THR A 286 -7.57 -17.90 2.60
CA THR A 286 -8.41 -16.75 2.24
C THR A 286 -9.89 -17.06 2.44
N GLY A 287 -10.68 -16.08 2.92
CA GLY A 287 -12.11 -16.24 3.19
C GLY A 287 -12.42 -16.99 4.50
N TRP A 288 -11.46 -17.20 5.36
CA TRP A 288 -11.62 -17.84 6.66
C TRP A 288 -11.62 -16.82 7.80
N CYS A 289 -12.44 -17.07 8.83
CA CYS A 289 -12.61 -16.18 9.96
C CYS A 289 -12.12 -16.85 11.24
N VAL A 290 -11.19 -16.22 11.95
CA VAL A 290 -10.82 -16.57 13.32
C VAL A 290 -11.86 -15.98 14.25
N LEU A 291 -12.37 -16.76 15.19
CA LEU A 291 -13.40 -16.37 16.15
C LEU A 291 -12.83 -15.96 17.50
N ARG A 292 -11.79 -16.64 17.94
CA ARG A 292 -11.08 -16.39 19.20
C ARG A 292 -9.67 -16.95 19.15
N VAL A 293 -8.83 -16.45 20.03
CA VAL A 293 -7.47 -16.94 20.25
C VAL A 293 -7.27 -17.18 21.73
N ASP A 294 -6.84 -18.36 22.07
CA ASP A 294 -6.41 -18.70 23.42
C ASP A 294 -4.90 -18.51 23.50
N ALA A 295 -4.47 -17.55 24.31
CA ALA A 295 -3.06 -17.21 24.44
C ALA A 295 -2.31 -18.16 25.41
N ASP A 296 -3.01 -18.81 26.34
CA ASP A 296 -2.43 -19.72 27.31
C ASP A 296 -2.15 -21.08 26.66
N ASP A 297 -3.12 -21.58 25.88
CA ASP A 297 -3.02 -22.84 25.13
C ASP A 297 -2.40 -22.69 23.74
N HIS A 298 -2.05 -21.46 23.32
CA HIS A 298 -1.51 -21.14 22.00
C HIS A 298 -2.36 -21.70 20.84
N VAL A 299 -3.67 -21.47 20.89
CA VAL A 299 -4.61 -21.97 19.88
C VAL A 299 -5.49 -20.87 19.31
N ALA A 300 -5.66 -20.84 17.99
CA ALA A 300 -6.62 -20.00 17.29
C ALA A 300 -7.78 -20.86 16.77
N TRP A 301 -9.00 -20.41 17.05
CA TRP A 301 -10.21 -21.11 16.65
C TRP A 301 -10.80 -20.50 15.39
N VAL A 302 -10.89 -21.30 14.35
CA VAL A 302 -11.36 -20.88 13.02
C VAL A 302 -12.79 -21.34 12.81
N LYS A 303 -13.64 -20.45 12.30
CA LYS A 303 -15.04 -20.76 11.96
C LYS A 303 -15.10 -21.69 10.76
N THR A 304 -15.77 -22.84 10.93
CA THR A 304 -16.04 -23.79 9.86
C THR A 304 -17.55 -24.02 9.70
N MET A 305 -17.96 -24.81 8.72
CA MET A 305 -19.37 -25.20 8.57
C MET A 305 -19.82 -26.14 9.68
N CYS A 306 -18.91 -26.89 10.28
CA CYS A 306 -19.18 -27.88 11.32
C CYS A 306 -18.92 -27.35 12.73
N GLY A 307 -18.74 -26.05 12.91
CA GLY A 307 -18.41 -25.43 14.19
C GLY A 307 -17.06 -24.74 14.17
N GLU A 308 -16.27 -24.91 15.21
CA GLU A 308 -14.95 -24.32 15.36
C GLU A 308 -13.85 -25.37 15.18
N GLN A 309 -12.75 -25.00 14.50
CA GLN A 309 -11.58 -25.85 14.34
C GLN A 309 -10.36 -25.17 14.94
N PRO A 310 -9.58 -25.84 15.81
CA PRO A 310 -8.36 -25.28 16.38
C PRO A 310 -7.19 -25.32 15.39
N ILE A 311 -6.34 -24.29 15.45
CA ILE A 311 -5.00 -24.26 14.86
C ILE A 311 -4.03 -23.85 15.95
N TYR A 312 -3.14 -24.74 16.32
CA TYR A 312 -2.09 -24.48 17.30
C TYR A 312 -0.96 -23.66 16.67
N TYR A 313 -0.34 -22.77 17.44
CA TYR A 313 0.76 -21.92 16.96
C TYR A 313 1.89 -21.82 17.98
N GLU A 314 3.11 -21.58 17.52
CA GLU A 314 4.22 -21.21 18.40
C GLU A 314 4.20 -19.70 18.71
N ARG A 315 3.93 -18.91 17.68
CA ARG A 315 3.79 -17.45 17.76
C ARG A 315 2.63 -16.98 16.88
N CYS A 316 1.84 -16.04 17.39
CA CYS A 316 0.69 -15.51 16.67
C CYS A 316 0.73 -13.98 16.58
N LEU A 317 0.38 -13.44 15.42
CA LEU A 317 0.15 -12.01 15.21
C LEU A 317 -1.32 -11.75 14.87
N LEU A 318 -1.96 -10.88 15.65
CA LEU A 318 -3.24 -10.28 15.30
C LEU A 318 -2.99 -8.98 14.52
N ALA A 319 -3.37 -8.96 13.25
CA ALA A 319 -3.32 -7.78 12.39
C ALA A 319 -4.68 -7.55 11.72
N PRO A 320 -5.79 -7.44 12.50
CA PRO A 320 -7.15 -7.36 11.96
C PRO A 320 -7.45 -6.01 11.29
N GLY A 321 -6.60 -5.00 11.52
CA GLY A 321 -6.76 -3.66 10.99
C GLY A 321 -7.93 -2.89 11.59
N ALA A 322 -8.51 -1.98 10.81
CA ALA A 322 -9.66 -1.17 11.20
C ALA A 322 -10.85 -1.39 10.27
N ARG A 323 -12.04 -1.01 10.72
CA ARG A 323 -13.24 -0.89 9.90
C ARG A 323 -13.59 0.57 9.67
N ALA A 324 -14.11 0.88 8.50
CA ALA A 324 -14.56 2.22 8.20
C ALA A 324 -15.84 2.57 8.99
N LEU A 325 -15.89 3.81 9.48
CA LEU A 325 -17.08 4.36 10.08
C LEU A 325 -18.10 4.71 9.01
N ASN A 326 -19.38 4.55 9.35
CA ASN A 326 -20.49 4.97 8.50
C ASN A 326 -21.47 5.81 9.33
N LEU A 327 -22.20 6.71 8.67
CA LEU A 327 -23.24 7.49 9.32
C LEU A 327 -24.40 6.57 9.76
N SER A 328 -24.97 6.88 10.93
CA SER A 328 -26.11 6.12 11.49
C SER A 328 -27.29 6.08 10.53
N ILE A 329 -27.56 7.16 9.84
CA ILE A 329 -28.62 7.27 8.83
C ILE A 329 -28.50 6.23 7.72
N PHE A 330 -27.26 5.89 7.28
CA PHE A 330 -27.03 4.86 6.28
C PHE A 330 -27.01 3.44 6.88
N LYS A 331 -26.55 3.28 8.14
CA LYS A 331 -26.55 1.95 8.80
C LYS A 331 -27.97 1.40 8.97
N SER A 332 -28.93 2.27 9.32
CA SER A 332 -30.33 1.92 9.55
C SER A 332 -31.21 2.02 8.29
N ALA A 333 -30.68 2.53 7.18
CA ALA A 333 -31.44 2.74 5.95
C ALA A 333 -31.87 1.41 5.28
N PRO A 334 -32.92 1.43 4.43
CA PRO A 334 -33.28 0.32 3.57
C PRO A 334 -32.11 -0.14 2.69
N LYS A 335 -32.16 -1.39 2.22
CA LYS A 335 -31.11 -1.98 1.39
C LYS A 335 -30.87 -1.18 0.11
N SER A 336 -31.92 -0.67 -0.52
CA SER A 336 -31.83 0.15 -1.74
C SER A 336 -30.97 1.41 -1.56
N VAL A 337 -31.02 2.04 -0.40
CA VAL A 337 -30.17 3.16 -0.01
C VAL A 337 -28.74 2.67 0.29
N ARG A 338 -28.61 1.58 1.10
CA ARG A 338 -27.30 1.07 1.49
C ARG A 338 -26.45 0.58 0.31
N ASP A 339 -27.08 0.02 -0.71
CA ASP A 339 -26.40 -0.48 -1.93
C ASP A 339 -25.76 0.66 -2.75
N LYS A 340 -26.16 1.90 -2.50
CA LYS A 340 -25.64 3.12 -3.15
C LYS A 340 -24.62 3.88 -2.27
N VAL A 341 -24.23 3.31 -1.12
CA VAL A 341 -23.30 3.93 -0.16
C VAL A 341 -22.08 3.06 0.02
N CYS A 342 -20.91 3.64 -0.09
CA CYS A 342 -19.61 2.96 0.06
C CYS A 342 -18.73 3.63 1.11
N THR A 343 -18.08 2.83 1.95
CA THR A 343 -17.07 3.29 2.91
C THR A 343 -15.64 3.04 2.45
N LEU A 344 -15.43 2.51 1.29
CA LEU A 344 -14.18 2.17 0.59
C LEU A 344 -13.05 1.67 1.51
N ARG A 345 -13.02 0.38 1.80
CA ARG A 345 -11.98 -0.22 2.66
C ARG A 345 -11.30 -1.45 2.05
N THR A 346 -12.00 -2.20 1.21
CA THR A 346 -11.54 -3.45 0.62
C THR A 346 -11.52 -3.38 -0.90
N ILE A 347 -10.77 -4.29 -1.54
CA ILE A 347 -10.80 -4.43 -3.01
C ILE A 347 -12.22 -4.65 -3.53
N ARG A 348 -13.05 -5.38 -2.78
CA ARG A 348 -14.45 -5.59 -3.15
C ARG A 348 -15.24 -4.28 -3.18
N ASP A 349 -15.01 -3.42 -2.20
CA ASP A 349 -15.63 -2.09 -2.18
C ASP A 349 -15.18 -1.27 -3.38
N LEU A 350 -13.88 -1.31 -3.72
CA LEU A 350 -13.33 -0.63 -4.90
C LEU A 350 -13.97 -1.14 -6.19
N GLU A 351 -14.08 -2.46 -6.38
CA GLU A 351 -14.69 -3.05 -7.58
C GLU A 351 -16.17 -2.63 -7.75
N ILE A 352 -16.92 -2.60 -6.66
CA ILE A 352 -18.32 -2.16 -6.67
C ILE A 352 -18.40 -0.67 -6.95
N ALA A 353 -17.63 0.12 -6.19
CA ALA A 353 -17.64 1.58 -6.29
C ALA A 353 -17.21 2.05 -7.69
N TYR A 354 -16.18 1.45 -8.28
CA TYR A 354 -15.73 1.78 -9.63
C TYR A 354 -16.83 1.61 -10.67
N ARG A 355 -17.56 0.49 -10.61
CA ARG A 355 -18.70 0.23 -11.53
C ARG A 355 -19.84 1.23 -11.30
N GLN A 356 -20.15 1.53 -10.02
CA GLN A 356 -21.22 2.47 -9.68
C GLN A 356 -20.87 3.89 -10.12
N VAL A 357 -19.66 4.38 -9.85
CA VAL A 357 -19.22 5.70 -10.28
C VAL A 357 -19.26 5.85 -11.81
N LYS A 358 -18.80 4.84 -12.55
CA LYS A 358 -18.86 4.88 -14.02
C LYS A 358 -20.30 4.92 -14.58
N ALA A 359 -21.28 4.42 -13.83
CA ALA A 359 -22.69 4.47 -14.21
C ALA A 359 -23.42 5.72 -13.65
N SER A 360 -22.77 6.53 -12.82
CA SER A 360 -23.36 7.66 -12.12
C SER A 360 -23.19 8.96 -12.92
N LYS A 361 -24.17 9.85 -12.79
CA LYS A 361 -24.06 11.26 -13.22
C LYS A 361 -23.71 12.19 -12.05
N HIS A 362 -24.05 11.80 -10.83
CA HIS A 362 -23.81 12.57 -9.61
C HIS A 362 -23.21 11.68 -8.53
N VAL A 363 -22.08 12.10 -7.95
CA VAL A 363 -21.38 11.39 -6.87
C VAL A 363 -21.13 12.36 -5.72
N VAL A 364 -21.49 11.95 -4.51
CA VAL A 364 -21.22 12.70 -3.29
C VAL A 364 -20.16 12.02 -2.45
N ILE A 365 -19.21 12.79 -1.93
CA ILE A 365 -18.18 12.34 -1.00
C ILE A 365 -18.38 13.06 0.32
N ILE A 366 -18.57 12.33 1.42
CA ILE A 366 -18.81 12.87 2.77
C ILE A 366 -17.56 12.63 3.61
N GLY A 367 -16.94 13.74 4.07
CA GLY A 367 -15.79 13.74 4.98
C GLY A 367 -14.57 14.43 4.42
N GLY A 368 -14.02 15.38 5.18
CA GLY A 368 -12.86 16.21 4.83
C GLY A 368 -11.51 15.64 5.29
N GLY A 369 -11.42 14.35 5.66
CA GLY A 369 -10.18 13.68 6.04
C GLY A 369 -9.38 13.17 4.83
N PHE A 370 -8.31 12.38 5.08
CA PHE A 370 -7.40 11.85 4.06
C PHE A 370 -8.13 11.18 2.89
N LEU A 371 -8.91 10.14 3.17
CA LEU A 371 -9.62 9.36 2.16
C LEU A 371 -10.58 10.21 1.33
N GLY A 372 -11.38 11.08 2.00
CA GLY A 372 -12.35 11.93 1.30
C GLY A 372 -11.70 12.95 0.37
N CYS A 373 -10.58 13.55 0.79
CA CYS A 373 -9.82 14.51 0.00
C CYS A 373 -9.16 13.84 -1.22
N GLU A 374 -8.53 12.69 -1.02
CA GLU A 374 -7.90 11.93 -2.09
C GLU A 374 -8.93 11.47 -3.13
N LEU A 375 -10.06 10.91 -2.68
CA LEU A 375 -11.14 10.50 -3.59
C LEU A 375 -11.69 11.69 -4.37
N ALA A 376 -11.97 12.81 -3.70
CA ALA A 376 -12.52 14.00 -4.35
C ALA A 376 -11.59 14.51 -5.45
N TRP A 377 -10.30 14.62 -5.16
CA TRP A 377 -9.32 15.08 -6.13
C TRP A 377 -9.16 14.10 -7.31
N HIS A 378 -8.98 12.81 -7.03
CA HIS A 378 -8.70 11.82 -8.07
C HIS A 378 -9.93 11.52 -8.94
N LEU A 379 -11.15 11.56 -8.38
CA LEU A 379 -12.38 11.46 -9.17
C LEU A 379 -12.60 12.71 -10.05
N GLY A 380 -12.33 13.90 -9.53
CA GLY A 380 -12.34 15.14 -10.30
C GLY A 380 -11.35 15.07 -11.47
N ARG A 381 -10.13 14.62 -11.21
CA ARG A 381 -9.09 14.45 -12.22
C ARG A 381 -9.47 13.41 -13.27
N MET A 382 -9.99 12.24 -12.84
CA MET A 382 -10.53 11.21 -13.73
C MET A 382 -11.58 11.82 -14.66
N ASN A 383 -12.44 12.66 -14.11
CA ASN A 383 -13.52 13.29 -14.85
C ASN A 383 -13.04 14.28 -15.93
N LYS A 384 -11.88 14.92 -15.74
CA LYS A 384 -11.25 15.80 -16.72
C LYS A 384 -10.49 15.08 -17.82
N GLU A 385 -9.83 13.97 -17.49
CA GLU A 385 -8.88 13.27 -18.37
C GLU A 385 -9.51 12.15 -19.20
N VAL A 386 -10.73 11.73 -18.88
CA VAL A 386 -11.42 10.71 -19.66
C VAL A 386 -11.87 11.30 -20.98
N GLU A 387 -11.38 10.73 -22.11
CA GLU A 387 -11.96 10.97 -23.43
C GLU A 387 -13.42 10.53 -23.42
N ARG A 388 -14.33 11.48 -23.63
CA ARG A 388 -15.77 11.25 -23.68
C ARG A 388 -16.25 11.45 -25.09
N HIS A 389 -17.34 10.74 -25.42
CA HIS A 389 -18.10 11.08 -26.59
C HIS A 389 -18.75 12.45 -26.40
N GLU A 390 -18.93 13.22 -27.48
CA GLU A 390 -19.45 14.61 -27.44
C GLU A 390 -20.79 14.73 -26.69
N ASP A 391 -21.55 13.63 -26.57
CA ASP A 391 -22.85 13.58 -25.91
C ASP A 391 -22.79 13.15 -24.43
N GLU A 392 -21.62 12.80 -23.87
CA GLU A 392 -21.48 12.38 -22.48
C GLU A 392 -21.20 13.53 -21.53
N GLU A 393 -22.16 13.87 -20.67
CA GLU A 393 -21.96 14.87 -19.62
C GLU A 393 -20.94 14.39 -18.55
N PRO A 394 -20.10 15.31 -18.03
CA PRO A 394 -19.18 14.99 -16.93
C PRO A 394 -19.94 14.62 -15.65
N ILE A 395 -19.38 13.68 -14.88
CA ILE A 395 -19.91 13.30 -13.57
C ILE A 395 -19.82 14.51 -12.64
N LYS A 396 -20.92 14.93 -12.04
CA LYS A 396 -20.93 15.98 -11.02
C LYS A 396 -20.46 15.39 -9.68
N ILE A 397 -19.34 15.91 -9.17
CA ILE A 397 -18.73 15.44 -7.93
C ILE A 397 -18.91 16.53 -6.87
N VAL A 398 -19.46 16.14 -5.73
CA VAL A 398 -19.69 17.03 -4.58
C VAL A 398 -18.94 16.49 -3.36
N HIS A 399 -18.10 17.31 -2.73
CA HIS A 399 -17.34 16.97 -1.53
C HIS A 399 -17.87 17.77 -0.33
N ILE A 400 -18.49 17.07 0.62
CA ILE A 400 -19.19 17.67 1.78
C ILE A 400 -18.38 17.35 3.05
N PHE A 401 -18.11 18.36 3.87
CA PHE A 401 -17.51 18.18 5.18
C PHE A 401 -17.92 19.26 6.19
N LYS A 402 -17.88 18.91 7.48
CA LYS A 402 -18.38 19.75 8.58
C LYS A 402 -17.51 20.95 8.91
N ASP A 403 -16.22 20.90 8.60
CA ASP A 403 -15.25 21.91 8.98
C ASP A 403 -15.12 23.00 7.88
N LYS A 404 -14.40 24.09 8.16
CA LYS A 404 -14.18 25.16 7.17
C LYS A 404 -13.20 24.75 6.07
N GLY A 405 -12.16 23.99 6.44
CA GLY A 405 -11.12 23.47 5.56
C GLY A 405 -11.03 21.96 5.62
N ILE A 406 -10.32 21.37 4.70
CA ILE A 406 -10.03 19.94 4.72
C ILE A 406 -8.97 19.62 5.79
N MET A 407 -8.91 18.36 6.22
CA MET A 407 -7.95 17.88 7.20
C MET A 407 -7.96 18.65 8.53
N ALA A 408 -9.12 19.11 8.98
CA ALA A 408 -9.28 19.98 10.14
C ALA A 408 -8.79 19.42 11.48
N GLY A 409 -8.53 18.12 11.58
CA GLY A 409 -7.88 17.51 12.74
C GLY A 409 -6.34 17.62 12.74
N VAL A 410 -5.77 18.01 11.61
CA VAL A 410 -4.33 17.99 11.32
C VAL A 410 -3.85 19.40 10.95
N LEU A 411 -4.51 20.05 9.99
CA LEU A 411 -4.09 21.31 9.41
C LEU A 411 -4.67 22.51 10.19
N PRO A 412 -3.90 23.60 10.36
CA PRO A 412 -4.46 24.90 10.68
C PRO A 412 -5.53 25.28 9.66
N GLU A 413 -6.58 25.99 10.10
CA GLU A 413 -7.76 26.31 9.28
C GLU A 413 -7.38 26.96 7.94
N TYR A 414 -6.46 27.94 7.95
CA TYR A 414 -6.05 28.67 6.73
C TYR A 414 -5.35 27.78 5.69
N ILE A 415 -4.58 26.77 6.12
CA ILE A 415 -3.96 25.78 5.22
C ILE A 415 -5.01 24.78 4.73
N GLY A 416 -5.93 24.35 5.60
CA GLY A 416 -7.04 23.48 5.21
C GLY A 416 -7.96 24.10 4.17
N GLU A 417 -8.27 25.40 4.29
CA GLU A 417 -9.04 26.15 3.29
C GLU A 417 -8.25 26.30 1.96
N TRP A 418 -6.95 26.62 2.04
CA TRP A 418 -6.09 26.69 0.87
C TRP A 418 -5.99 25.35 0.14
N ALA A 419 -5.82 24.25 0.87
CA ALA A 419 -5.75 22.92 0.28
C ALA A 419 -7.09 22.50 -0.36
N ALA A 420 -8.24 22.92 0.20
CA ALA A 420 -9.54 22.65 -0.41
C ALA A 420 -9.70 23.28 -1.80
N GLU A 421 -9.06 24.43 -2.06
CA GLU A 421 -9.06 25.06 -3.39
C GLU A 421 -8.36 24.19 -4.45
N LYS A 422 -7.43 23.28 -4.05
CA LYS A 422 -6.82 22.31 -4.98
C LYS A 422 -7.84 21.30 -5.49
N ILE A 423 -8.78 20.90 -4.61
CA ILE A 423 -9.87 19.98 -4.98
C ILE A 423 -10.86 20.68 -5.90
N LYS A 424 -11.24 21.94 -5.60
CA LYS A 424 -12.13 22.72 -6.47
C LYS A 424 -11.60 22.90 -7.89
N ARG A 425 -10.29 23.01 -8.05
CA ARG A 425 -9.65 23.14 -9.37
C ARG A 425 -9.81 21.88 -10.23
N GLU A 426 -10.19 20.77 -9.65
CA GLU A 426 -10.52 19.53 -10.38
C GLU A 426 -12.05 19.41 -10.68
N ASP A 427 -12.75 20.55 -10.77
CA ASP A 427 -14.19 20.65 -11.07
C ASP A 427 -15.08 19.93 -10.04
N VAL A 428 -14.59 19.81 -8.80
CA VAL A 428 -15.33 19.28 -7.66
C VAL A 428 -16.03 20.42 -6.93
N THR A 429 -17.33 20.28 -6.71
CA THR A 429 -18.10 21.21 -5.87
C THR A 429 -17.78 20.93 -4.40
N VAL A 430 -17.02 21.81 -3.75
CA VAL A 430 -16.67 21.69 -2.33
C VAL A 430 -17.69 22.43 -1.47
N VAL A 431 -18.31 21.70 -0.53
CA VAL A 431 -19.34 22.20 0.38
C VAL A 431 -18.86 22.08 1.83
N PRO A 432 -18.11 23.07 2.34
CA PRO A 432 -17.63 23.11 3.71
C PRO A 432 -18.74 23.46 4.71
N LYS A 433 -18.48 23.29 6.02
CA LYS A 433 -19.37 23.62 7.14
C LYS A 433 -20.75 22.97 7.04
N THR A 434 -20.81 21.79 6.40
CA THR A 434 -22.07 21.13 6.07
C THR A 434 -21.99 19.65 6.45
N GLN A 435 -23.09 19.16 7.02
CA GLN A 435 -23.29 17.76 7.38
C GLN A 435 -24.53 17.21 6.68
N VAL A 436 -24.56 15.90 6.50
CA VAL A 436 -25.74 15.18 5.99
C VAL A 436 -26.53 14.65 7.19
N TYR A 437 -27.79 15.05 7.29
CA TYR A 437 -28.69 14.67 8.39
C TYR A 437 -29.61 13.52 8.05
N ASP A 438 -30.03 13.44 6.78
CA ASP A 438 -30.96 12.40 6.36
C ASP A 438 -30.74 12.01 4.90
N ALA A 439 -31.26 10.85 4.50
CA ALA A 439 -31.12 10.31 3.16
C ALA A 439 -32.34 9.48 2.79
N PHE A 440 -32.96 9.81 1.66
CA PHE A 440 -34.14 9.12 1.13
C PHE A 440 -33.89 8.62 -0.29
N GLU A 441 -34.60 7.58 -0.67
CA GLU A 441 -34.65 7.16 -2.07
C GLU A 441 -35.73 7.94 -2.80
N THR A 442 -35.35 8.56 -3.92
CA THR A 442 -36.26 9.28 -4.79
C THR A 442 -37.05 8.30 -5.69
N PRO A 443 -38.21 8.71 -6.24
CA PRO A 443 -39.03 7.83 -7.10
C PRO A 443 -38.29 7.29 -8.34
N ASP A 444 -37.27 8.01 -8.83
CA ASP A 444 -36.41 7.59 -9.94
C ASP A 444 -35.24 6.72 -9.49
N GLY A 445 -35.20 6.33 -8.21
CA GLY A 445 -34.22 5.39 -7.67
C GLY A 445 -32.88 6.02 -7.37
N ARG A 446 -32.74 7.35 -7.27
CA ARG A 446 -31.53 8.05 -6.77
C ARG A 446 -31.60 8.27 -5.26
N LEU A 447 -30.62 8.92 -4.69
CA LEU A 447 -30.61 9.34 -3.27
C LEU A 447 -30.79 10.85 -3.16
N GLU A 448 -31.70 11.29 -2.30
CA GLU A 448 -31.79 12.66 -1.86
C GLU A 448 -31.18 12.78 -0.47
N LEU A 449 -30.15 13.61 -0.33
CA LEU A 449 -29.44 13.88 0.92
C LEU A 449 -29.88 15.23 1.47
N THR A 450 -30.43 15.25 2.69
CA THR A 450 -30.76 16.47 3.41
C THR A 450 -29.55 17.01 4.15
N LEU A 451 -29.23 18.29 3.94
CA LEU A 451 -28.02 18.93 4.48
C LEU A 451 -28.34 19.83 5.68
N SER A 452 -27.33 20.10 6.51
CA SER A 452 -27.43 20.94 7.70
C SER A 452 -27.80 22.40 7.45
N ASN A 453 -27.61 22.89 6.24
CA ASN A 453 -27.97 24.22 5.81
C ASN A 453 -29.42 24.32 5.28
N GLY A 454 -30.20 23.25 5.37
CA GLY A 454 -31.59 23.18 4.91
C GLY A 454 -31.76 22.90 3.41
N SER A 455 -30.67 22.77 2.64
CA SER A 455 -30.74 22.36 1.23
C SER A 455 -30.72 20.84 1.08
N SER A 456 -31.04 20.34 -0.11
CA SER A 456 -30.88 18.92 -0.46
C SER A 456 -30.05 18.75 -1.72
N ILE A 457 -29.44 17.55 -1.85
CA ILE A 457 -28.67 17.13 -3.02
C ILE A 457 -29.17 15.78 -3.47
N VAL A 458 -29.51 15.66 -4.76
CA VAL A 458 -29.85 14.39 -5.37
C VAL A 458 -28.60 13.80 -6.03
N THR A 459 -28.31 12.53 -5.72
CA THR A 459 -27.09 11.83 -6.15
C THR A 459 -27.35 10.38 -6.50
N ASP A 460 -26.50 9.80 -7.33
CA ASP A 460 -26.58 8.37 -7.71
C ASP A 460 -25.77 7.49 -6.77
N TYR A 461 -24.66 8.03 -6.22
CA TYR A 461 -23.74 7.25 -5.38
C TYR A 461 -23.07 8.12 -4.31
N VAL A 462 -22.79 7.53 -3.14
CA VAL A 462 -22.22 8.23 -1.99
C VAL A 462 -21.01 7.49 -1.44
N PHE A 463 -19.88 8.19 -1.29
CA PHE A 463 -18.76 7.76 -0.48
C PHE A 463 -18.84 8.36 0.91
N VAL A 464 -18.68 7.53 1.95
CA VAL A 464 -18.58 7.96 3.34
C VAL A 464 -17.16 7.76 3.85
N ALA A 465 -16.44 8.86 4.11
CA ALA A 465 -15.02 8.90 4.49
C ALA A 465 -14.82 9.67 5.80
N ILE A 466 -15.55 9.26 6.87
CA ILE A 466 -15.60 9.96 8.17
C ILE A 466 -14.68 9.37 9.24
N GLY A 467 -13.77 8.48 8.87
CA GLY A 467 -12.81 7.86 9.76
C GLY A 467 -12.95 6.35 9.89
N THR A 468 -12.19 5.79 10.83
CA THR A 468 -12.12 4.36 11.07
C THR A 468 -12.10 4.05 12.57
N GLU A 469 -12.50 2.84 12.93
CA GLU A 469 -12.37 2.28 14.28
C GLU A 469 -11.61 0.94 14.23
N PRO A 470 -10.83 0.61 15.28
CA PRO A 470 -10.07 -0.64 15.31
C PRO A 470 -11.00 -1.85 15.30
N ARG A 471 -10.56 -2.91 14.64
CA ARG A 471 -11.27 -4.21 14.71
C ARG A 471 -10.83 -4.94 15.97
N VAL A 472 -11.72 -4.97 16.94
CA VAL A 472 -11.46 -5.56 18.28
C VAL A 472 -12.38 -6.73 18.59
N GLU A 473 -13.03 -7.29 17.58
CA GLU A 473 -14.01 -8.37 17.72
C GLU A 473 -13.41 -9.62 18.36
N LEU A 474 -12.09 -9.79 18.31
CA LEU A 474 -11.38 -10.89 18.97
C LEU A 474 -11.07 -10.62 20.44
N ALA A 475 -11.27 -9.42 20.98
CA ALA A 475 -10.86 -9.08 22.35
C ALA A 475 -11.64 -9.87 23.40
N GLU A 476 -12.96 -9.74 23.41
CA GLU A 476 -13.83 -10.36 24.38
C GLU A 476 -13.71 -11.90 24.38
N PRO A 477 -13.86 -12.60 23.21
CA PRO A 477 -13.78 -14.06 23.18
C PRO A 477 -12.38 -14.62 23.43
N SER A 478 -11.35 -13.76 23.44
CA SER A 478 -9.93 -14.13 23.66
C SER A 478 -9.40 -13.60 25.00
N PHE A 479 -10.23 -12.97 25.81
CA PHE A 479 -9.85 -12.35 27.09
C PHE A 479 -8.65 -11.38 26.98
N LEU A 480 -8.62 -10.59 25.88
CA LEU A 480 -7.58 -9.59 25.63
C LEU A 480 -8.08 -8.21 26.03
N GLU A 481 -7.19 -7.43 26.67
CA GLU A 481 -7.51 -6.09 27.13
C GLU A 481 -7.54 -5.10 25.97
N LEU A 482 -8.45 -4.13 26.11
CA LEU A 482 -8.56 -2.98 25.22
C LEU A 482 -8.16 -1.69 25.90
N ASP A 483 -7.57 -0.77 25.15
CA ASP A 483 -7.30 0.60 25.59
C ASP A 483 -8.62 1.38 25.71
N PRO A 484 -8.99 1.84 26.92
CA PRO A 484 -10.25 2.56 27.11
C PRO A 484 -10.23 3.99 26.52
N VAL A 485 -9.05 4.54 26.25
CA VAL A 485 -8.88 5.92 25.74
C VAL A 485 -8.74 5.95 24.23
N ASN A 486 -7.77 5.19 23.67
CA ASN A 486 -7.45 5.21 22.25
C ASN A 486 -8.19 4.10 21.46
N GLY A 487 -8.80 3.15 22.15
CA GLY A 487 -9.30 1.90 21.57
C GLY A 487 -8.15 1.01 21.09
N GLY A 488 -8.50 -0.20 20.62
CA GLY A 488 -7.53 -1.19 20.17
C GLY A 488 -7.00 -2.06 21.31
N PHE A 489 -6.28 -3.11 20.94
CA PHE A 489 -5.70 -4.06 21.91
C PHE A 489 -4.54 -3.42 22.65
N LEU A 490 -4.50 -3.59 23.98
CA LEU A 490 -3.36 -3.20 24.78
C LEU A 490 -2.16 -4.09 24.50
N VAL A 491 -1.05 -3.51 24.11
CA VAL A 491 0.23 -4.21 23.92
C VAL A 491 1.34 -3.52 24.69
N ASN A 492 2.44 -4.24 24.97
CA ASN A 492 3.66 -3.67 25.51
C ASN A 492 4.47 -2.93 24.43
N THR A 493 5.67 -2.49 24.75
CA THR A 493 6.57 -1.80 23.81
C THR A 493 7.03 -2.67 22.65
N GLU A 494 7.09 -3.98 22.84
CA GLU A 494 7.46 -4.99 21.86
C GLU A 494 6.28 -5.48 21.01
N LEU A 495 5.10 -4.84 21.16
CA LEU A 495 3.83 -5.16 20.50
C LEU A 495 3.22 -6.52 20.93
N GLU A 496 3.56 -7.02 22.10
CA GLU A 496 3.06 -8.25 22.65
C GLU A 496 1.86 -7.98 23.57
N ALA A 497 0.72 -8.61 23.32
CA ALA A 497 -0.49 -8.52 24.16
C ALA A 497 -0.52 -9.59 25.25
N ARG A 498 -0.03 -10.79 24.95
CA ARG A 498 0.18 -11.94 25.84
C ARG A 498 1.43 -12.66 25.37
N THR A 499 1.96 -13.54 26.18
CA THR A 499 3.13 -14.35 25.81
C THR A 499 2.93 -15.01 24.45
N HIS A 500 3.82 -14.68 23.49
CA HIS A 500 3.81 -15.18 22.12
C HIS A 500 2.59 -14.77 21.26
N LEU A 501 1.77 -13.85 21.75
CA LEU A 501 0.64 -13.27 21.03
C LEU A 501 0.87 -11.76 20.84
N TYR A 502 1.09 -11.35 19.60
CA TYR A 502 1.40 -9.99 19.18
C TYR A 502 0.20 -9.32 18.51
N VAL A 503 0.13 -7.99 18.58
CA VAL A 503 -0.84 -7.20 17.82
C VAL A 503 -0.14 -6.04 17.13
N ALA A 504 -0.43 -5.79 15.86
CA ALA A 504 0.17 -4.70 15.11
C ALA A 504 -0.81 -4.01 14.14
N GLY A 505 -0.48 -2.79 13.75
CA GLY A 505 -1.26 -1.94 12.85
C GLY A 505 -2.41 -1.22 13.55
N ASP A 506 -3.45 -0.85 12.80
CA ASP A 506 -4.56 0.01 13.24
C ASP A 506 -5.25 -0.46 14.53
N ALA A 507 -5.14 -1.74 14.87
CA ALA A 507 -5.78 -2.34 16.03
C ALA A 507 -4.90 -2.35 17.30
N ALA A 508 -3.62 -1.99 17.21
CA ALA A 508 -2.69 -2.01 18.35
C ALA A 508 -2.65 -0.65 19.06
N SER A 509 -2.81 -0.66 20.38
CA SER A 509 -2.48 0.46 21.27
C SER A 509 -1.19 0.13 22.01
N PHE A 510 -0.08 0.70 21.54
CA PHE A 510 1.26 0.47 22.07
C PHE A 510 1.74 1.63 22.94
N TYR A 511 2.66 1.35 23.85
CA TYR A 511 3.27 2.37 24.70
C TYR A 511 4.48 2.98 24.01
N SER A 512 4.45 4.29 23.76
CA SER A 512 5.58 5.05 23.27
C SER A 512 6.46 5.52 24.42
N GLN A 513 7.66 4.97 24.54
CA GLN A 513 8.62 5.36 25.58
C GLN A 513 9.04 6.83 25.46
N TRP A 514 9.10 7.37 24.24
CA TRP A 514 9.50 8.75 24.00
C TRP A 514 8.44 9.78 24.42
N LYS A 515 7.17 9.41 24.25
CA LYS A 515 6.03 10.29 24.55
C LYS A 515 5.42 10.02 25.93
N ASP A 516 5.90 8.99 26.59
CA ASP A 516 5.39 8.51 27.90
C ASP A 516 3.86 8.35 27.89
N THR A 517 3.34 7.82 26.79
CA THR A 517 1.88 7.65 26.59
C THR A 517 1.58 6.52 25.62
N ARG A 518 0.33 6.06 25.65
CA ARG A 518 -0.16 5.09 24.66
C ARG A 518 -0.57 5.79 23.37
N LEU A 519 -0.22 5.16 22.24
CA LEU A 519 -0.55 5.61 20.90
C LEU A 519 -1.28 4.49 20.16
N ARG A 520 -2.25 4.89 19.33
CA ARG A 520 -2.86 4.05 18.31
C ARG A 520 -2.85 4.82 16.98
N LEU A 521 -2.20 4.26 15.99
CA LEU A 521 -1.93 4.92 14.71
C LEU A 521 -2.64 4.19 13.57
N ASN A 522 -3.29 4.92 12.68
CA ASN A 522 -4.18 4.38 11.64
C ASN A 522 -3.67 4.60 10.21
N HIS A 523 -2.39 4.83 10.00
CA HIS A 523 -1.84 5.09 8.68
C HIS A 523 -1.11 3.89 8.12
N TYR A 524 -1.08 3.73 6.78
CA TYR A 524 -0.47 2.58 6.11
C TYR A 524 0.99 2.38 6.53
N GLY A 525 1.82 3.43 6.48
CA GLY A 525 3.24 3.36 6.87
C GLY A 525 3.42 2.97 8.33
N ASN A 526 2.62 3.54 9.25
CA ASN A 526 2.66 3.16 10.66
C ASN A 526 2.33 1.67 10.88
N ALA A 527 1.34 1.16 10.15
CA ALA A 527 0.97 -0.27 10.23
C ALA A 527 2.08 -1.17 9.68
N GLU A 528 2.78 -0.73 8.62
CA GLU A 528 3.90 -1.46 8.04
C GLU A 528 5.08 -1.54 9.01
N GLU A 529 5.46 -0.42 9.64
CA GLU A 529 6.55 -0.36 10.61
C GLU A 529 6.24 -1.21 11.85
N GLN A 530 5.03 -1.07 12.44
CA GLN A 530 4.61 -1.93 13.55
C GLN A 530 4.62 -3.41 13.18
N GLY A 531 4.14 -3.75 11.99
CA GLY A 531 4.16 -5.11 11.50
C GLY A 531 5.58 -5.67 11.41
N TYR A 532 6.52 -4.89 10.90
CA TYR A 532 7.92 -5.30 10.82
C TYR A 532 8.52 -5.54 12.20
N VAL A 533 8.30 -4.62 13.17
CA VAL A 533 8.76 -4.77 14.56
C VAL A 533 8.14 -6.02 15.21
N ALA A 534 6.83 -6.22 15.07
CA ALA A 534 6.17 -7.41 15.61
C ALA A 534 6.73 -8.70 15.01
N GLY A 535 6.96 -8.72 13.69
CA GLY A 535 7.55 -9.85 13.00
C GLY A 535 8.97 -10.19 13.48
N ALA A 536 9.82 -9.17 13.66
CA ALA A 536 11.15 -9.32 14.25
C ALA A 536 11.06 -9.89 15.68
N ASN A 537 10.15 -9.37 16.50
CA ASN A 537 9.96 -9.81 17.87
C ASN A 537 9.42 -11.26 17.95
N MET A 538 8.57 -11.65 17.01
CA MET A 538 8.15 -13.04 16.86
C MET A 538 9.33 -14.00 16.58
N THR A 539 10.46 -13.51 16.08
CA THR A 539 11.68 -14.32 15.90
C THR A 539 12.66 -14.20 17.06
N GLY A 540 12.32 -13.46 18.12
CA GLY A 540 13.12 -13.38 19.35
C GLY A 540 14.07 -12.17 19.44
N TYR A 541 13.87 -11.12 18.62
CA TYR A 541 14.76 -9.94 18.63
C TYR A 541 14.50 -8.95 19.76
N TRP A 542 13.30 -8.89 20.33
CA TRP A 542 12.95 -8.02 21.46
C TRP A 542 13.23 -6.52 21.20
N VAL A 543 12.77 -6.00 20.06
CA VAL A 543 12.92 -4.61 19.67
C VAL A 543 11.70 -3.80 20.08
N PRO A 544 11.83 -2.69 20.83
CA PRO A 544 10.71 -1.83 21.15
C PRO A 544 10.19 -1.08 19.91
N CYS A 545 8.89 -0.88 19.84
CA CYS A 545 8.25 -0.07 18.81
C CYS A 545 8.40 1.42 19.15
N ASN A 546 9.49 2.03 18.69
CA ASN A 546 9.86 3.43 18.95
C ASN A 546 9.62 4.35 17.75
N MET A 547 8.54 4.14 17.03
CA MET A 547 8.20 4.94 15.86
C MET A 547 7.61 6.30 16.24
N GLU A 548 7.87 7.31 15.41
CA GLU A 548 7.12 8.56 15.43
C GLU A 548 5.88 8.44 14.51
N PRO A 549 4.72 8.99 14.94
CA PRO A 549 3.57 9.05 14.06
C PRO A 549 3.92 9.73 12.74
N HIS A 550 3.53 9.13 11.63
CA HIS A 550 3.70 9.77 10.32
C HIS A 550 2.52 9.50 9.41
N PHE A 551 2.33 10.40 8.45
CA PHE A 551 1.31 10.24 7.42
C PHE A 551 1.74 10.93 6.12
N ARG A 552 1.10 10.53 5.03
CA ARG A 552 1.22 11.19 3.73
C ARG A 552 -0.16 11.36 3.11
N LEU A 553 -0.41 12.55 2.55
CA LEU A 553 -1.58 12.88 1.73
C LEU A 553 -1.10 13.31 0.36
N THR A 554 -1.64 12.70 -0.68
CA THR A 554 -1.30 13.09 -2.05
C THR A 554 -2.55 13.44 -2.85
N LEU A 555 -2.60 14.68 -3.34
CA LEU A 555 -3.56 15.15 -4.32
C LEU A 555 -2.84 15.31 -5.66
N GLY A 556 -2.39 14.19 -6.21
CA GLY A 556 -1.57 14.13 -7.42
C GLY A 556 -0.39 15.11 -7.39
N ASN A 557 -0.17 15.80 -8.52
CA ASN A 557 0.90 16.80 -8.64
C ASN A 557 0.56 18.16 -7.99
N SER A 558 -0.67 18.33 -7.50
CA SER A 558 -1.14 19.61 -6.95
C SER A 558 -0.71 19.80 -5.50
N LEU A 559 -0.65 18.73 -4.72
CA LEU A 559 -0.29 18.75 -3.31
C LEU A 559 0.20 17.38 -2.88
N ASP A 560 1.44 17.30 -2.45
CA ASP A 560 2.02 16.14 -1.76
C ASP A 560 2.46 16.60 -0.36
N MET A 561 1.82 16.07 0.65
CA MET A 561 1.93 16.52 2.04
C MET A 561 2.34 15.36 2.93
N GLU A 562 3.34 15.57 3.75
CA GLU A 562 3.90 14.58 4.66
C GLU A 562 4.01 15.17 6.07
N GLY A 563 3.56 14.43 7.06
CA GLY A 563 3.61 14.81 8.46
C GLY A 563 4.36 13.80 9.31
N VAL A 564 5.19 14.30 10.26
CA VAL A 564 5.98 13.48 11.18
C VAL A 564 5.86 14.03 12.58
N GLY A 565 5.66 13.18 13.56
CA GLY A 565 5.57 13.54 14.97
C GLY A 565 4.16 13.89 15.42
N GLU A 566 4.05 14.73 16.44
CA GLU A 566 2.77 15.14 17.00
C GLU A 566 2.21 16.34 16.24
N ILE A 567 1.09 16.11 15.56
CA ILE A 567 0.44 17.07 14.68
C ILE A 567 -1.03 17.17 15.05
N GLY A 568 -1.49 18.40 15.29
CA GLY A 568 -2.89 18.65 15.63
C GLY A 568 -3.30 20.10 15.33
N ALA A 569 -4.50 20.28 14.80
CA ALA A 569 -5.01 21.59 14.41
C ALA A 569 -5.14 22.61 15.56
N CYS A 570 -5.21 22.13 16.81
CA CYS A 570 -5.28 22.96 18.01
C CYS A 570 -3.91 23.33 18.60
N MET A 571 -2.81 22.89 17.98
CA MET A 571 -1.47 23.19 18.44
C MET A 571 -0.98 24.53 17.90
N SER A 572 -0.07 25.18 18.64
CA SER A 572 0.65 26.33 18.12
C SER A 572 1.52 25.91 16.95
N THR A 573 1.57 26.74 15.90
CA THR A 573 2.36 26.41 14.71
C THR A 573 3.17 27.61 14.23
N VAL A 574 4.38 27.32 13.73
CA VAL A 574 5.19 28.29 12.98
C VAL A 574 5.34 27.76 11.56
N GLY A 575 5.10 28.60 10.56
CA GLY A 575 5.15 28.19 9.16
C GLY A 575 6.25 28.90 8.39
N ILE A 576 6.96 28.16 7.56
CA ILE A 576 7.89 28.68 6.56
C ILE A 576 7.33 28.39 5.18
N PHE A 577 7.14 29.43 4.39
CA PHE A 577 6.57 29.32 3.05
C PHE A 577 7.52 29.94 2.03
N LYS A 578 7.67 29.31 0.88
CA LYS A 578 8.42 29.90 -0.23
C LYS A 578 7.45 30.47 -1.25
N PRO A 579 7.35 31.80 -1.36
CA PRO A 579 6.64 32.42 -2.48
C PRO A 579 7.35 32.05 -3.78
N CYS A 580 6.61 31.76 -4.84
CA CYS A 580 7.19 31.77 -6.18
C CYS A 580 7.64 33.21 -6.47
N ASN A 581 8.83 33.38 -6.99
CA ASN A 581 9.39 34.67 -7.42
C ASN A 581 8.32 35.45 -8.19
N VAL A 582 7.65 36.37 -7.53
CA VAL A 582 6.92 37.45 -8.14
C VAL A 582 7.57 38.71 -7.60
N ASP A 583 8.38 39.36 -8.41
CA ASP A 583 8.95 40.69 -8.17
C ASP A 583 7.84 41.75 -8.17
N THR A 584 6.84 41.59 -7.30
CA THR A 584 5.82 42.63 -7.07
C THR A 584 5.71 42.88 -5.59
N LYS A 585 6.24 44.04 -5.18
CA LYS A 585 5.94 44.62 -3.88
C LYS A 585 4.42 44.63 -3.68
N PRO A 586 3.90 44.18 -2.53
CA PRO A 586 2.49 44.32 -2.24
C PRO A 586 2.13 45.79 -2.27
N GLN A 587 1.37 46.22 -3.26
CA GLN A 587 0.70 47.50 -3.19
C GLN A 587 -0.35 47.40 -2.10
N ALA A 588 -0.22 48.24 -1.08
CA ALA A 588 -1.27 48.42 -0.08
C ALA A 588 -2.59 48.69 -0.79
N PRO A 589 -3.69 48.01 -0.44
CA PRO A 589 -4.97 48.26 -1.05
C PRO A 589 -5.41 49.68 -0.70
N ALA A 590 -5.69 50.47 -1.75
CA ALA A 590 -6.33 51.75 -1.60
C ALA A 590 -7.66 51.56 -0.84
N ALA A 591 -7.85 52.34 0.22
CA ALA A 591 -9.08 52.34 1.01
C ALA A 591 -10.22 52.83 0.12
N GLY A 592 -11.16 51.99 -0.27
CA GLY A 592 -12.32 52.30 -1.09
C GLY A 592 -13.19 51.07 -1.32
N ASP A 593 -14.20 51.01 -0.50
CA ASP A 593 -15.56 50.52 -0.72
C ASP A 593 -15.86 49.13 -1.34
N GLY A 594 -16.52 48.29 -0.57
CA GLY A 594 -17.83 47.66 -0.87
C GLY A 594 -17.83 46.34 -1.65
N ASP A 595 -16.83 45.85 -2.34
CA ASP A 595 -16.78 44.50 -2.92
C ASP A 595 -15.35 44.02 -2.96
N ARG A 596 -14.85 43.57 -1.80
CA ARG A 596 -13.56 42.89 -1.77
C ARG A 596 -13.68 41.54 -2.51
N PRO A 597 -13.06 41.37 -3.69
CA PRO A 597 -12.99 40.04 -4.28
C PRO A 597 -12.38 39.13 -3.24
N CYS A 598 -13.02 37.99 -3.01
CA CYS A 598 -12.60 37.03 -1.98
C CYS A 598 -11.12 36.70 -2.19
N TYR A 599 -10.24 37.27 -1.35
CA TYR A 599 -8.76 37.16 -1.42
C TYR A 599 -8.28 35.69 -1.57
N LYS A 600 -9.10 34.74 -1.10
CA LYS A 600 -8.88 33.31 -1.20
C LYS A 600 -8.89 32.75 -2.65
N LYS A 601 -9.43 33.47 -3.60
CA LYS A 601 -9.47 33.07 -5.01
C LYS A 601 -8.32 33.65 -5.85
N SER A 602 -7.52 34.56 -5.28
CA SER A 602 -6.43 35.19 -6.02
C SER A 602 -5.30 34.18 -6.28
N GLU A 603 -4.67 34.31 -7.44
CA GLU A 603 -3.51 33.52 -7.82
C GLU A 603 -2.35 33.72 -6.83
N GLU A 604 -2.21 34.91 -6.28
CA GLU A 604 -1.27 35.28 -5.23
C GLU A 604 -1.45 34.45 -3.94
N TYR A 605 -2.70 34.28 -3.48
CA TYR A 605 -2.99 33.43 -2.33
C TYR A 605 -2.61 31.97 -2.57
N GLN A 606 -2.87 31.46 -3.77
CA GLN A 606 -2.51 30.11 -4.15
C GLN A 606 -1.00 29.89 -4.25
N ASN A 607 -0.25 30.90 -4.68
CA ASN A 607 1.19 30.86 -4.82
C ASN A 607 1.91 31.01 -3.47
N ARG A 608 1.31 31.73 -2.50
CA ARG A 608 1.89 31.95 -1.17
C ARG A 608 2.21 30.64 -0.45
N TYR A 609 1.36 29.66 -0.54
CA TYR A 609 1.49 28.38 0.15
C TYR A 609 1.87 27.21 -0.79
N LYS A 610 2.40 27.50 -1.98
CA LYS A 610 2.71 26.46 -2.98
C LYS A 610 3.68 25.40 -2.45
N ARG A 611 4.63 25.81 -1.61
CA ARG A 611 5.58 24.97 -0.90
C ARG A 611 5.73 25.48 0.51
N GLY A 612 5.78 24.59 1.48
CA GLY A 612 5.89 25.01 2.85
C GLY A 612 6.27 23.91 3.83
N MET A 613 6.58 24.38 5.04
CA MET A 613 6.82 23.57 6.20
C MET A 613 6.12 24.22 7.39
N LEU A 614 5.42 23.43 8.20
CA LEU A 614 4.87 23.84 9.50
C LEU A 614 5.60 23.09 10.61
N PHE A 615 5.93 23.82 11.65
CA PHE A 615 6.45 23.32 12.91
C PHE A 615 5.33 23.35 13.93
N TYR A 616 5.02 22.22 14.53
CA TYR A 616 4.02 22.10 15.60
C TYR A 616 4.73 22.20 16.94
N LEU A 617 4.21 23.07 17.80
CA LEU A 617 4.84 23.40 19.06
C LEU A 617 3.97 22.96 20.25
N ARG A 618 4.63 22.42 21.27
CA ARG A 618 4.11 22.31 22.63
C ARG A 618 4.96 23.20 23.51
N ASP A 619 4.38 24.29 23.98
CA ASP A 619 5.14 25.39 24.57
C ASP A 619 6.21 25.92 23.60
N GLU A 620 7.49 25.90 23.97
CA GLU A 620 8.59 26.30 23.09
C GLU A 620 9.23 25.12 22.30
N THR A 621 8.82 23.87 22.58
CA THR A 621 9.44 22.68 22.00
C THR A 621 8.73 22.28 20.70
N ILE A 622 9.50 21.98 19.66
CA ILE A 622 8.99 21.43 18.41
C ILE A 622 8.70 19.94 18.62
N VAL A 623 7.47 19.54 18.38
CA VAL A 623 6.98 18.15 18.57
C VAL A 623 6.45 17.50 17.29
N GLY A 624 6.36 18.26 16.20
CA GLY A 624 5.91 17.72 14.90
C GLY A 624 6.24 18.63 13.74
N PHE A 625 6.31 18.02 12.57
CA PHE A 625 6.57 18.67 11.30
C PHE A 625 5.49 18.32 10.30
N LEU A 626 5.12 19.28 9.46
CA LEU A 626 4.32 19.05 8.27
C LEU A 626 5.01 19.69 7.08
N PHE A 627 5.25 18.92 6.04
CA PHE A 627 5.89 19.34 4.80
C PHE A 627 4.91 19.22 3.65
N TRP A 628 4.98 20.10 2.65
CA TRP A 628 4.29 19.86 1.39
C TRP A 628 5.04 20.42 0.20
N ASN A 629 4.96 19.67 -0.89
CA ASN A 629 5.60 19.97 -2.17
C ASN A 629 7.10 20.24 -2.03
N MET A 630 7.74 19.59 -1.05
CA MET A 630 9.17 19.70 -0.81
C MET A 630 9.95 18.85 -1.84
N PRO A 631 11.19 19.26 -2.19
CA PRO A 631 12.05 18.40 -2.99
C PRO A 631 12.22 17.04 -2.32
N PRO A 632 12.29 15.93 -3.08
CA PRO A 632 12.57 14.63 -2.50
C PRO A 632 13.96 14.65 -1.84
N ILE A 633 14.00 14.18 -0.59
CA ILE A 633 15.23 13.94 0.17
C ILE A 633 15.14 12.52 0.68
N ASP A 634 16.21 11.76 0.41
CA ASP A 634 16.33 10.43 0.98
C ASP A 634 16.35 10.53 2.50
N ASP A 635 15.66 9.64 3.19
CA ASP A 635 15.65 9.50 4.65
C ASP A 635 15.07 10.71 5.43
N ARG A 636 14.18 11.54 4.81
CA ARG A 636 13.57 12.70 5.51
C ARG A 636 12.84 12.32 6.78
N TYR A 637 12.13 11.20 6.78
CA TYR A 637 11.40 10.70 7.95
C TYR A 637 12.34 10.40 9.11
N GLU A 638 13.43 9.71 8.83
CA GLU A 638 14.45 9.35 9.82
C GLU A 638 15.12 10.59 10.40
N VAL A 639 15.51 11.54 9.53
CA VAL A 639 16.12 12.82 9.96
C VAL A 639 15.13 13.62 10.81
N ALA A 640 13.87 13.72 10.40
CA ALA A 640 12.84 14.42 11.17
C ALA A 640 12.60 13.76 12.53
N THR A 641 12.57 12.43 12.57
CA THR A 641 12.40 11.65 13.80
C THR A 641 13.55 11.90 14.78
N GLU A 642 14.80 11.93 14.31
CA GLU A 642 15.97 12.21 15.15
C GLU A 642 15.97 13.65 15.67
N ILE A 643 15.57 14.60 14.83
CA ILE A 643 15.42 16.00 15.26
C ILE A 643 14.37 16.10 16.38
N LEU A 644 13.19 15.48 16.23
CA LEU A 644 12.14 15.49 17.25
C LEU A 644 12.61 14.86 18.57
N ARG A 645 13.41 13.80 18.51
CA ARG A 645 14.01 13.14 19.69
C ARG A 645 14.98 14.05 20.44
N ALA A 646 15.66 14.95 19.74
CA ALA A 646 16.53 15.95 20.35
C ALA A 646 15.76 17.07 21.05
N ARG A 647 14.42 17.11 20.95
CA ARG A 647 13.53 18.12 21.55
C ARG A 647 13.98 19.56 21.26
N PRO A 648 14.11 19.95 19.98
CA PRO A 648 14.55 21.29 19.62
C PRO A 648 13.50 22.34 19.98
N THR A 649 13.94 23.58 20.09
CA THR A 649 13.06 24.71 20.39
C THR A 649 12.70 25.48 19.10
N TYR A 650 11.70 26.36 19.18
CA TYR A 650 11.33 27.21 18.05
C TYR A 650 12.48 28.13 17.58
N LYS A 651 13.52 28.36 18.39
CA LYS A 651 14.70 29.15 18.02
C LYS A 651 15.55 28.48 16.94
N ASP A 652 15.45 27.16 16.82
CA ASP A 652 16.22 26.34 15.89
C ASP A 652 15.55 26.15 14.52
N ILE A 653 14.38 26.76 14.29
CA ILE A 653 13.53 26.56 13.12
C ILE A 653 14.28 26.73 11.79
N ASN A 654 15.11 27.76 11.64
CA ASN A 654 15.83 28.00 10.38
C ASN A 654 16.85 26.90 10.09
N LEU A 655 17.60 26.49 11.12
CA LEU A 655 18.57 25.40 11.01
C LEU A 655 17.88 24.08 10.67
N ILE A 656 16.75 23.79 11.34
CA ILE A 656 15.99 22.56 11.11
C ILE A 656 15.40 22.57 9.70
N ALA A 657 14.89 23.71 9.25
CA ALA A 657 14.36 23.85 7.90
C ALA A 657 15.41 23.55 6.83
N GLU A 658 16.64 24.04 7.01
CA GLU A 658 17.76 23.75 6.11
C GLU A 658 18.11 22.24 6.13
N LEU A 659 18.22 21.64 7.33
CA LEU A 659 18.50 20.20 7.47
C LEU A 659 17.44 19.33 6.78
N LEU A 660 16.17 19.74 6.83
CA LEU A 660 15.05 19.05 6.19
C LEU A 660 14.84 19.44 4.72
N GLY A 661 15.79 20.22 4.15
CA GLY A 661 15.84 20.54 2.72
C GLY A 661 14.98 21.71 2.27
N PHE A 662 14.59 22.58 3.19
CA PHE A 662 14.00 23.85 2.81
C PHE A 662 15.14 24.80 2.41
N PRO A 663 15.18 25.31 1.18
CA PRO A 663 16.29 26.16 0.75
C PRO A 663 16.28 27.50 1.50
N GLU A 664 17.49 28.04 1.82
CA GLU A 664 17.66 29.29 2.53
C GLU A 664 16.71 30.39 2.05
N THR A 665 15.92 30.89 2.96
CA THR A 665 15.15 32.12 2.79
C THR A 665 15.26 32.91 4.08
N LYS A 666 15.56 34.20 3.99
CA LYS A 666 15.31 35.12 5.10
C LYS A 666 13.83 35.09 5.36
N CYS A 667 13.41 34.38 6.41
CA CYS A 667 12.02 34.31 6.80
C CYS A 667 11.65 35.61 7.52
N ASP A 668 10.66 36.34 7.01
CA ASP A 668 9.96 37.33 7.82
C ASP A 668 9.13 36.59 8.85
N TYR A 669 9.54 36.62 10.11
CA TYR A 669 8.85 35.98 11.21
C TYR A 669 7.44 36.57 11.38
N LEU A 670 6.47 35.70 11.62
CA LEU A 670 5.20 36.12 12.18
C LEU A 670 5.46 36.74 13.56
N SER A 671 4.89 37.91 13.83
CA SER A 671 5.08 38.62 15.10
C SER A 671 4.61 37.78 16.29
N GLU A 672 5.21 37.99 17.47
CA GLU A 672 4.83 37.33 18.73
C GLU A 672 3.31 37.44 19.07
N GLU A 673 2.60 38.42 18.52
CA GLU A 673 1.16 38.58 18.66
C GLU A 673 0.34 37.52 17.92
N GLN A 674 0.85 36.97 16.80
CA GLN A 674 0.19 35.91 16.03
C GLN A 674 0.38 34.51 16.63
N LEU A 675 1.32 34.33 17.54
CA LEU A 675 1.57 33.11 18.30
C LEU A 675 0.60 32.93 19.50
N LYS A 676 -0.13 33.98 19.90
CA LYS A 676 -0.90 34.01 21.14
C LYS A 676 -2.38 33.66 21.01
N GLU A 677 -2.91 33.49 19.83
CA GLU A 677 -4.30 33.07 19.66
C GLU A 677 -4.41 31.59 19.25
N PRO A 678 -4.60 30.67 20.21
CA PRO A 678 -5.02 29.31 19.86
C PRO A 678 -6.43 29.39 19.28
N GLY A 679 -6.59 28.86 18.05
CA GLY A 679 -7.91 28.72 17.45
C GLY A 679 -8.85 27.91 18.38
N PRO A 680 -10.18 28.11 18.30
CA PRO A 680 -11.12 27.44 19.18
C PRO A 680 -11.02 25.92 18.99
N CYS A 681 -10.51 25.24 20.02
CA CYS A 681 -10.50 23.79 20.07
C CYS A 681 -11.95 23.26 20.15
N ILE A 682 -12.38 22.52 19.14
CA ILE A 682 -13.64 21.77 19.21
C ILE A 682 -13.35 20.56 20.12
N LYS A 683 -13.85 20.61 21.35
CA LYS A 683 -13.86 19.42 22.23
C LYS A 683 -14.63 18.31 21.51
N LYS A 684 -14.01 17.15 21.42
CA LYS A 684 -14.65 15.91 20.94
C LYS A 684 -15.76 15.46 21.86
#